data_a12dad153bc482b27e458db84639c433
#
_entry.id   a12dad153bc482b27e458db84639c433
#
_cell.length_a   1.000
_cell.length_b   1.000
_cell.length_c   1.000
_cell.angle_alpha   90.00
_cell.angle_beta   90.00
_cell.angle_gamma   90.00
#
_symmetry.space_group_name_H-M   'P 1'
#
loop_
_entity.id
_entity.type
_entity.pdbx_description
1 polymer ?
#
loop_
_entity_poly.entity_id
_entity_poly.type
_entity_poly.pdbx_seq_one_letter_code
_entity_poly.pdbx_strand_id
1 'polypeptide(L)'
;MLDRCQLLASVRVLDTGGPRSDGIGRLLADLGADVLKVEAPGGADHRAARPSVAGSSIAFALDNANKRSTVLDPTDRGGRDRFAALVAAADILIDGGGPVGAAAFGTTAAELADQHDHLVALEVTDFGASGPRADWHATDAVFYAMSTALSRSGPTTGRPVLPPSGIASATAAVQAAWVALVAYYHRLRCGRGDYIDFSGFEAVVQCLDPPFGSEGQAAVGQKQSGELWRGRPRNQQIYPTFPCLDGFVRICLLSARQWRGMRAWLGEPEQFSDPKFETIAARYFASKELNAAIADLFGPQPMDALVAEGQRRGVPIAAVLSPAEALASDHFHTVGALTEIPVAPDTTLSVPAGPFVVDGRRAGIARPCQEVGADDGRWLDRPRRASGSRTAPGDRPFAGLRILDLGVIVAGGELGRLFADHGAEVIKVESAAYPDGLRQTPPGQPMSRSWALTHRNESSLGLDLRSTDGAALFRRLVSTSDAVFANFKPGTLASLGFSYDALRSVNPRVVLAESSAFGSTGPWSDRMGYGPLVRATTGISRLWTSGDADDAGFYDSTTIFPDHVVARITAIATLAALINRDDADVGAHVHISQAEAAVNQLATSYVTDAARAAGFDVADDDAVHAVYPCAGDDEWCVISVRRDDDRVALAKVLGVAELAGGRTEFIDQVSEWTAVRDKAEVVAAVQDAGVPAGPMNRAVDVLADPQVAFRHLYADMVHPLFAAPMPTEAHPAPFRRIADVPLRPAPMPGEHTREIAAGVLELGADDTERLIADGVLFAWTEPETGGTR
;
A
#
# COMPACT_ATOMS: atom_id res chain seq x y z
N MET A 1 -29.07 -10.04 -11.97
CA MET A 1 -28.38 -9.08 -11.10
C MET A 1 -27.36 -9.86 -10.31
N LEU A 2 -26.07 -9.65 -10.58
CA LEU A 2 -25.02 -10.18 -9.73
C LEU A 2 -25.20 -9.56 -8.32
N ASP A 3 -25.30 -10.43 -7.33
CA ASP A 3 -25.46 -10.04 -5.92
C ASP A 3 -24.19 -9.31 -5.50
N ARG A 4 -24.26 -7.96 -5.39
CA ARG A 4 -23.10 -7.11 -5.12
C ARG A 4 -22.65 -7.27 -3.68
N CYS A 5 -21.35 -7.23 -3.44
CA CYS A 5 -20.83 -6.88 -2.13
C CYS A 5 -21.29 -5.45 -1.79
N GLN A 6 -22.00 -5.27 -0.70
CA GLN A 6 -22.63 -3.99 -0.32
C GLN A 6 -22.27 -3.58 1.11
N LEU A 7 -21.02 -3.78 1.50
CA LEU A 7 -20.56 -3.47 2.86
C LEU A 7 -20.77 -2.00 3.23
N LEU A 8 -20.67 -1.10 2.26
CA LEU A 8 -20.83 0.35 2.44
C LEU A 8 -22.12 0.91 1.80
N ALA A 9 -23.16 0.07 1.58
CA ALA A 9 -24.39 0.48 0.88
C ALA A 9 -25.14 1.66 1.54
N SER A 10 -24.94 1.90 2.82
CA SER A 10 -25.51 3.02 3.56
C SER A 10 -24.67 4.31 3.49
N VAL A 11 -23.48 4.27 2.92
CA VAL A 11 -22.51 5.39 2.89
C VAL A 11 -22.70 6.22 1.63
N ARG A 12 -22.83 7.53 1.78
CA ARG A 12 -22.93 8.50 0.67
C ARG A 12 -21.67 9.31 0.56
N VAL A 13 -21.07 9.28 -0.62
CA VAL A 13 -19.83 10.00 -0.89
C VAL A 13 -20.08 11.03 -1.99
N LEU A 14 -19.83 12.30 -1.70
CA LEU A 14 -19.79 13.36 -2.69
C LEU A 14 -18.35 13.53 -3.15
N ASP A 15 -18.09 13.27 -4.43
CA ASP A 15 -16.76 13.33 -5.03
C ASP A 15 -16.68 14.54 -5.96
N THR A 16 -16.03 15.61 -5.50
CA THR A 16 -15.76 16.84 -6.26
C THR A 16 -14.34 16.88 -6.81
N GLY A 17 -13.64 15.75 -6.71
CA GLY A 17 -12.24 15.66 -7.08
C GLY A 17 -11.96 15.50 -8.57
N GLY A 18 -10.69 15.46 -8.89
CA GLY A 18 -10.13 15.20 -10.19
C GLY A 18 -9.16 14.01 -10.17
N PRO A 19 -8.19 13.97 -11.08
CA PRO A 19 -7.28 12.82 -11.23
C PRO A 19 -6.55 12.38 -9.96
N ARG A 20 -6.34 13.30 -9.00
CA ARG A 20 -5.69 12.99 -7.70
C ARG A 20 -6.56 12.18 -6.77
N SER A 21 -7.87 12.30 -6.88
CA SER A 21 -8.82 11.79 -5.88
C SER A 21 -9.82 10.79 -6.45
N ASP A 22 -9.90 10.64 -7.76
CA ASP A 22 -10.86 9.74 -8.41
C ASP A 22 -10.74 8.30 -7.90
N GLY A 23 -9.53 7.79 -7.71
CA GLY A 23 -9.28 6.46 -7.16
C GLY A 23 -9.85 6.24 -5.76
N ILE A 24 -9.97 7.30 -4.94
CA ILE A 24 -10.51 7.23 -3.57
C ILE A 24 -11.99 6.84 -3.62
N GLY A 25 -12.77 7.63 -4.37
CA GLY A 25 -14.20 7.37 -4.56
C GLY A 25 -14.47 6.01 -5.20
N ARG A 26 -13.57 5.56 -6.11
CA ARG A 26 -13.64 4.26 -6.74
C ARG A 26 -13.51 3.11 -5.73
N LEU A 27 -12.53 3.13 -4.83
CA LEU A 27 -12.33 2.08 -3.80
C LEU A 27 -13.56 1.95 -2.90
N LEU A 28 -14.15 3.08 -2.50
CA LEU A 28 -15.39 3.09 -1.69
C LEU A 28 -16.60 2.57 -2.48
N ALA A 29 -16.71 2.93 -3.76
CA ALA A 29 -17.78 2.48 -4.64
C ALA A 29 -17.71 0.97 -4.94
N ASP A 30 -16.51 0.40 -5.01
CA ASP A 30 -16.30 -1.04 -5.18
C ASP A 30 -16.84 -1.84 -3.99
N LEU A 31 -16.76 -1.28 -2.79
CA LEU A 31 -17.32 -1.85 -1.56
C LEU A 31 -18.82 -1.50 -1.35
N GLY A 32 -19.43 -0.84 -2.32
CA GLY A 32 -20.87 -0.58 -2.36
C GLY A 32 -21.33 0.82 -1.94
N ALA A 33 -20.42 1.75 -1.59
CA ALA A 33 -20.80 3.13 -1.29
C ALA A 33 -21.52 3.80 -2.48
N ASP A 34 -22.49 4.66 -2.19
CA ASP A 34 -23.20 5.46 -3.19
C ASP A 34 -22.39 6.73 -3.47
N VAL A 35 -21.48 6.64 -4.45
CA VAL A 35 -20.55 7.73 -4.81
C VAL A 35 -21.13 8.55 -5.96
N LEU A 36 -21.34 9.85 -5.72
CA LEU A 36 -21.79 10.83 -6.69
C LEU A 36 -20.64 11.77 -7.06
N LYS A 37 -20.12 11.62 -8.29
CA LYS A 37 -19.11 12.51 -8.86
C LYS A 37 -19.79 13.77 -9.39
N VAL A 38 -19.26 14.91 -8.97
CA VAL A 38 -19.63 16.23 -9.51
C VAL A 38 -18.69 16.58 -10.66
N GLU A 39 -19.28 17.04 -11.77
CA GLU A 39 -18.54 17.49 -12.94
C GLU A 39 -18.99 18.90 -13.34
N ALA A 40 -18.09 19.64 -13.99
CA ALA A 40 -18.40 20.95 -14.57
C ALA A 40 -19.34 20.80 -15.78
N PRO A 41 -20.02 21.86 -16.21
CA PRO A 41 -20.71 21.89 -17.49
C PRO A 41 -19.79 21.47 -18.64
N GLY A 42 -20.17 20.42 -19.36
CA GLY A 42 -19.33 19.82 -20.42
C GLY A 42 -18.53 18.58 -19.97
N GLY A 43 -18.54 18.28 -18.70
CA GLY A 43 -17.83 17.14 -18.09
C GLY A 43 -16.46 17.53 -17.54
N ALA A 44 -15.78 16.56 -16.96
CA ALA A 44 -14.42 16.74 -16.44
C ALA A 44 -13.39 16.69 -17.57
N ASP A 45 -12.46 17.64 -17.63
CA ASP A 45 -11.43 17.74 -18.68
C ASP A 45 -10.61 16.44 -18.84
N HIS A 46 -10.35 15.75 -17.76
CA HIS A 46 -9.56 14.51 -17.76
C HIS A 46 -10.33 13.26 -18.26
N ARG A 47 -11.60 13.41 -18.72
CA ARG A 47 -12.29 12.34 -19.48
C ARG A 47 -11.59 12.01 -20.80
N ALA A 48 -10.86 12.98 -21.36
CA ALA A 48 -10.08 12.84 -22.59
C ALA A 48 -8.56 12.77 -22.34
N ALA A 49 -8.12 12.69 -21.06
CA ALA A 49 -6.71 12.63 -20.73
C ALA A 49 -6.04 11.35 -21.27
N ARG A 50 -4.79 11.46 -21.65
CA ARG A 50 -3.99 10.34 -22.15
C ARG A 50 -3.37 9.54 -20.98
N PRO A 51 -3.15 8.23 -21.12
CA PRO A 51 -3.40 7.43 -22.32
C PRO A 51 -4.89 7.24 -22.60
N SER A 52 -5.26 7.30 -23.89
CA SER A 52 -6.65 7.24 -24.32
C SER A 52 -6.87 6.34 -25.54
N VAL A 53 -8.07 5.74 -25.64
CA VAL A 53 -8.54 4.95 -26.77
C VAL A 53 -9.79 5.62 -27.32
N ALA A 54 -9.83 5.86 -28.64
CA ALA A 54 -10.95 6.56 -29.30
C ALA A 54 -11.33 7.89 -28.62
N GLY A 55 -10.34 8.63 -28.09
CA GLY A 55 -10.53 9.90 -27.41
C GLY A 55 -11.03 9.82 -25.95
N SER A 56 -11.22 8.62 -25.40
CA SER A 56 -11.63 8.41 -24.01
C SER A 56 -10.44 7.97 -23.16
N SER A 57 -10.28 8.60 -21.98
CA SER A 57 -9.21 8.28 -21.03
C SER A 57 -9.41 6.90 -20.41
N ILE A 58 -8.37 6.06 -20.49
CA ILE A 58 -8.36 4.75 -19.81
C ILE A 58 -8.40 4.95 -18.30
N ALA A 59 -7.59 5.87 -17.77
CA ALA A 59 -7.55 6.16 -16.33
C ALA A 59 -8.92 6.65 -15.82
N PHE A 60 -9.56 7.58 -16.52
CA PHE A 60 -10.87 8.08 -16.13
C PHE A 60 -11.93 6.96 -16.11
N ALA A 61 -11.94 6.11 -17.12
CA ALA A 61 -12.90 5.00 -17.21
C ALA A 61 -12.74 4.01 -16.04
N LEU A 62 -11.49 3.74 -15.64
CA LEU A 62 -11.16 2.87 -14.50
C LEU A 62 -11.51 3.52 -13.16
N ASP A 63 -11.05 4.74 -12.91
CA ASP A 63 -11.15 5.40 -11.61
C ASP A 63 -12.54 5.96 -11.32
N ASN A 64 -13.39 6.06 -12.33
CA ASN A 64 -14.79 6.50 -12.18
C ASN A 64 -15.82 5.41 -12.45
N ALA A 65 -15.40 4.16 -12.63
CA ALA A 65 -16.31 3.02 -12.63
C ALA A 65 -17.08 2.93 -11.30
N ASN A 66 -18.31 2.41 -11.32
CA ASN A 66 -19.24 2.33 -10.19
C ASN A 66 -19.78 3.67 -9.66
N LYS A 67 -19.20 4.81 -10.01
CA LYS A 67 -19.69 6.13 -9.58
C LYS A 67 -20.90 6.58 -10.43
N ARG A 68 -21.69 7.44 -9.85
CA ARG A 68 -22.75 8.21 -10.51
C ARG A 68 -22.18 9.57 -10.92
N SER A 69 -22.74 10.22 -11.94
CA SER A 69 -22.27 11.52 -12.43
C SER A 69 -23.41 12.55 -12.41
N THR A 70 -23.12 13.73 -11.87
CA THR A 70 -24.01 14.91 -11.92
C THR A 70 -23.22 16.14 -12.33
N VAL A 71 -23.89 17.06 -13.01
CA VAL A 71 -23.28 18.33 -13.45
C VAL A 71 -23.72 19.46 -12.53
N LEU A 72 -22.76 20.26 -12.07
CA LEU A 72 -23.00 21.48 -11.33
C LEU A 72 -22.20 22.64 -11.95
N ASP A 73 -22.86 23.78 -12.09
CA ASP A 73 -22.21 25.04 -12.49
C ASP A 73 -21.99 25.93 -11.25
N PRO A 74 -20.75 26.14 -10.78
CA PRO A 74 -20.50 27.00 -9.62
C PRO A 74 -20.79 28.50 -9.90
N THR A 75 -20.88 28.91 -11.15
CA THR A 75 -21.21 30.30 -11.53
C THR A 75 -22.72 30.55 -11.44
N ASP A 76 -23.56 29.51 -11.55
CA ASP A 76 -24.99 29.60 -11.42
C ASP A 76 -25.46 29.46 -9.96
N ARG A 77 -26.48 30.24 -9.59
CA ARG A 77 -27.09 30.19 -8.26
C ARG A 77 -27.68 28.80 -7.97
N GLY A 78 -28.39 28.20 -8.94
CA GLY A 78 -29.00 26.88 -8.78
C GLY A 78 -27.95 25.81 -8.57
N GLY A 79 -26.81 25.90 -9.25
CA GLY A 79 -25.63 25.02 -9.05
C GLY A 79 -25.08 25.11 -7.62
N ARG A 80 -24.91 26.34 -7.09
CA ARG A 80 -24.47 26.56 -5.70
C ARG A 80 -25.47 26.04 -4.67
N ASP A 81 -26.77 26.34 -4.85
CA ASP A 81 -27.82 25.86 -3.93
C ASP A 81 -27.89 24.34 -3.93
N ARG A 82 -27.72 23.71 -5.10
CA ARG A 82 -27.67 22.23 -5.22
C ARG A 82 -26.41 21.61 -4.62
N PHE A 83 -25.24 22.24 -4.79
CA PHE A 83 -24.01 21.82 -4.13
C PHE A 83 -24.19 21.79 -2.61
N ALA A 84 -24.71 22.87 -2.02
CA ALA A 84 -24.96 22.94 -0.58
C ALA A 84 -25.91 21.83 -0.09
N ALA A 85 -26.96 21.54 -0.87
CA ALA A 85 -27.90 20.46 -0.55
C ALA A 85 -27.26 19.07 -0.63
N LEU A 86 -26.39 18.83 -1.62
CA LEU A 86 -25.65 17.57 -1.75
C LEU A 86 -24.66 17.37 -0.60
N VAL A 87 -23.92 18.42 -0.22
CA VAL A 87 -23.00 18.38 0.92
C VAL A 87 -23.75 18.06 2.22
N ALA A 88 -24.88 18.72 2.47
CA ALA A 88 -25.71 18.47 3.64
C ALA A 88 -26.24 17.03 3.72
N ALA A 89 -26.41 16.37 2.58
CA ALA A 89 -26.89 14.99 2.50
C ALA A 89 -25.74 13.95 2.47
N ALA A 90 -24.51 14.35 2.26
CA ALA A 90 -23.34 13.48 2.19
C ALA A 90 -22.91 12.97 3.57
N ASP A 91 -22.30 11.81 3.62
CA ASP A 91 -21.59 11.28 4.78
C ASP A 91 -20.09 11.62 4.69
N ILE A 92 -19.55 11.56 3.48
CA ILE A 92 -18.13 11.86 3.16
C ILE A 92 -18.12 12.82 1.97
N LEU A 93 -17.34 13.89 2.07
CA LEU A 93 -16.95 14.76 0.96
C LEU A 93 -15.50 14.46 0.62
N ILE A 94 -15.21 14.17 -0.66
CA ILE A 94 -13.87 14.11 -1.20
C ILE A 94 -13.66 15.37 -2.03
N ASP A 95 -12.85 16.30 -1.55
CA ASP A 95 -12.54 17.54 -2.25
C ASP A 95 -11.09 17.49 -2.79
N GLY A 96 -10.94 17.31 -4.09
CA GLY A 96 -9.65 17.35 -4.79
C GLY A 96 -9.36 18.71 -5.41
N GLY A 97 -10.15 19.74 -5.12
CA GLY A 97 -10.03 21.06 -5.71
C GLY A 97 -10.52 21.10 -7.16
N GLY A 98 -10.01 22.08 -7.93
CA GLY A 98 -10.35 22.24 -9.34
C GLY A 98 -11.70 22.91 -9.62
N PRO A 99 -12.25 22.75 -10.84
CA PRO A 99 -13.40 23.55 -11.32
C PRO A 99 -14.71 23.33 -10.55
N VAL A 100 -14.83 22.22 -9.82
CA VAL A 100 -16.02 21.84 -9.02
C VAL A 100 -15.65 21.47 -7.58
N GLY A 101 -14.43 21.80 -7.13
CA GLY A 101 -14.07 21.72 -5.71
C GLY A 101 -14.79 22.78 -4.86
N ALA A 102 -14.75 22.64 -3.54
CA ALA A 102 -15.42 23.55 -2.61
C ALA A 102 -15.11 25.02 -2.86
N ALA A 103 -13.84 25.34 -3.18
CA ALA A 103 -13.40 26.71 -3.48
C ALA A 103 -14.13 27.34 -4.68
N ALA A 104 -14.49 26.57 -5.70
CA ALA A 104 -15.25 27.05 -6.84
C ALA A 104 -16.69 27.49 -6.45
N PHE A 105 -17.24 26.86 -5.40
CA PHE A 105 -18.54 27.22 -4.83
C PHE A 105 -18.47 28.30 -3.74
N GLY A 106 -17.28 28.88 -3.50
CA GLY A 106 -17.05 29.99 -2.56
C GLY A 106 -16.96 29.56 -1.08
N THR A 107 -16.55 28.32 -0.83
CA THR A 107 -16.32 27.75 0.52
C THR A 107 -15.09 26.84 0.51
N THR A 108 -14.75 26.25 1.65
CA THR A 108 -13.65 25.28 1.81
C THR A 108 -14.18 23.98 2.42
N ALA A 109 -13.45 22.87 2.22
CA ALA A 109 -13.78 21.60 2.86
C ALA A 109 -13.80 21.73 4.39
N ALA A 110 -12.89 22.53 4.94
CA ALA A 110 -12.82 22.86 6.37
C ALA A 110 -14.08 23.59 6.88
N GLU A 111 -14.53 24.63 6.17
CA GLU A 111 -15.76 25.36 6.51
C GLU A 111 -17.01 24.48 6.40
N LEU A 112 -17.06 23.60 5.39
CA LEU A 112 -18.16 22.64 5.24
C LEU A 112 -18.22 21.64 6.40
N ALA A 113 -17.07 21.18 6.90
CA ALA A 113 -17.00 20.34 8.09
C ALA A 113 -17.47 21.07 9.37
N ASP A 114 -17.25 22.39 9.44
CA ASP A 114 -17.75 23.22 10.56
C ASP A 114 -19.26 23.50 10.47
N GLN A 115 -19.79 23.63 9.25
CA GLN A 115 -21.22 23.86 9.02
C GLN A 115 -22.06 22.58 9.19
N HIS A 116 -21.47 21.43 8.94
CA HIS A 116 -22.12 20.12 8.96
C HIS A 116 -21.44 19.16 9.93
N ASP A 117 -21.81 19.18 11.20
CA ASP A 117 -21.19 18.35 12.26
C ASP A 117 -21.05 16.86 11.93
N HIS A 118 -21.88 16.34 11.03
CA HIS A 118 -21.87 14.93 10.64
C HIS A 118 -20.91 14.62 9.47
N LEU A 119 -20.43 15.63 8.78
CA LEU A 119 -19.67 15.45 7.55
C LEU A 119 -18.23 15.03 7.86
N VAL A 120 -17.76 14.01 7.17
CA VAL A 120 -16.33 13.75 7.03
C VAL A 120 -15.87 14.45 5.75
N ALA A 121 -15.11 15.53 5.90
CA ALA A 121 -14.59 16.30 4.77
C ALA A 121 -13.11 15.99 4.57
N LEU A 122 -12.78 15.33 3.47
CA LEU A 122 -11.43 14.96 3.05
C LEU A 122 -10.96 15.95 1.99
N GLU A 123 -10.06 16.85 2.33
CA GLU A 123 -9.38 17.75 1.39
C GLU A 123 -8.10 17.11 0.90
N VAL A 124 -7.99 16.88 -0.43
CA VAL A 124 -6.89 16.15 -1.06
C VAL A 124 -6.00 17.10 -1.84
N THR A 125 -4.75 17.24 -1.39
CA THR A 125 -3.74 18.08 -2.03
C THR A 125 -2.44 17.31 -2.25
N ASP A 126 -1.50 17.88 -3.02
CA ASP A 126 -0.20 17.24 -3.24
C ASP A 126 0.64 17.23 -1.94
N PHE A 127 0.68 18.35 -1.21
CA PHE A 127 1.58 18.52 -0.05
C PHE A 127 0.86 18.92 1.26
N GLY A 128 -0.45 18.94 1.29
CA GLY A 128 -1.26 19.46 2.38
C GLY A 128 -1.75 20.88 2.13
N ALA A 129 -2.84 21.27 2.80
CA ALA A 129 -3.48 22.59 2.65
C ALA A 129 -2.64 23.73 3.27
N SER A 130 -1.61 23.41 4.03
CA SER A 130 -0.76 24.39 4.74
C SER A 130 0.70 23.95 4.82
N GLY A 131 1.59 24.90 5.02
CA GLY A 131 3.03 24.71 5.18
C GLY A 131 3.86 25.27 4.03
N PRO A 132 5.19 25.19 4.11
CA PRO A 132 6.10 25.85 3.18
C PRO A 132 6.03 25.33 1.73
N ARG A 133 5.37 24.19 1.50
CA ARG A 133 5.20 23.57 0.17
C ARG A 133 3.74 23.38 -0.22
N ALA A 134 2.81 24.04 0.45
CA ALA A 134 1.37 23.89 0.17
C ALA A 134 1.01 24.23 -1.30
N ASP A 135 1.72 25.20 -1.89
CA ASP A 135 1.52 25.64 -3.29
C ASP A 135 2.34 24.83 -4.31
N TRP A 136 3.12 23.86 -3.88
CA TRP A 136 3.90 23.02 -4.78
C TRP A 136 3.01 22.02 -5.52
N HIS A 137 3.44 21.66 -6.73
CA HIS A 137 2.77 20.67 -7.56
C HIS A 137 3.54 19.37 -7.61
N ALA A 138 2.84 18.25 -7.63
CA ALA A 138 3.45 16.95 -7.77
C ALA A 138 2.87 16.13 -8.92
N THR A 139 3.67 15.16 -9.35
CA THR A 139 3.33 14.00 -10.17
C THR A 139 3.84 12.77 -9.41
N ASP A 140 3.52 11.57 -9.88
CA ASP A 140 4.10 10.35 -9.30
C ASP A 140 5.63 10.40 -9.26
N ALA A 141 6.25 10.91 -10.31
CA ALA A 141 7.71 11.05 -10.38
C ALA A 141 8.28 12.00 -9.31
N VAL A 142 7.56 13.08 -8.99
CA VAL A 142 7.93 14.00 -7.90
C VAL A 142 7.76 13.33 -6.55
N PHE A 143 6.66 12.60 -6.34
CA PHE A 143 6.46 11.84 -5.11
C PHE A 143 7.54 10.77 -4.92
N TYR A 144 7.97 10.07 -5.97
CA TYR A 144 9.08 9.11 -5.88
C TYR A 144 10.40 9.79 -5.51
N ALA A 145 10.67 10.98 -6.04
CA ALA A 145 11.88 11.71 -5.70
C ALA A 145 11.88 12.14 -4.24
N MET A 146 10.77 12.75 -3.77
CA MET A 146 10.69 13.35 -2.44
C MET A 146 10.45 12.35 -1.32
N SER A 147 9.90 11.16 -1.64
CA SER A 147 9.93 9.98 -0.76
C SER A 147 11.29 9.25 -0.86
N THR A 148 11.42 8.05 -0.30
CA THR A 148 12.65 7.26 -0.45
C THR A 148 12.66 6.36 -1.69
N ALA A 149 11.58 6.31 -2.45
CA ALA A 149 11.40 5.35 -3.54
C ALA A 149 12.45 5.51 -4.65
N LEU A 150 12.69 6.74 -5.12
CA LEU A 150 13.67 7.00 -6.19
C LEU A 150 15.11 6.75 -5.72
N SER A 151 15.46 7.18 -4.51
CA SER A 151 16.85 7.04 -4.00
C SER A 151 17.27 5.58 -3.79
N ARG A 152 16.34 4.65 -3.89
CA ARG A 152 16.53 3.21 -3.75
C ARG A 152 16.36 2.46 -5.07
N SER A 153 15.90 3.13 -6.11
CA SER A 153 15.57 2.55 -7.41
C SER A 153 16.65 2.86 -8.46
N GLY A 154 17.17 1.84 -9.12
CA GLY A 154 18.18 1.99 -10.16
C GLY A 154 19.50 1.29 -9.83
N PRO A 155 20.50 1.46 -10.70
CA PRO A 155 21.84 0.91 -10.49
C PRO A 155 22.51 1.52 -9.25
N THR A 156 23.43 0.79 -8.63
CA THR A 156 24.16 1.25 -7.44
C THR A 156 24.86 2.59 -7.66
N THR A 157 25.34 2.83 -8.85
CA THR A 157 25.96 4.09 -9.30
C THR A 157 25.32 4.55 -10.59
N GLY A 158 25.26 5.88 -10.80
CA GLY A 158 24.66 6.47 -11.99
C GLY A 158 23.21 6.93 -11.78
N ARG A 159 22.51 7.18 -12.87
CA ARG A 159 21.15 7.75 -12.84
C ARG A 159 20.16 6.80 -12.15
N PRO A 160 19.41 7.28 -11.15
CA PRO A 160 18.27 6.54 -10.59
C PRO A 160 17.19 6.26 -11.64
N VAL A 161 16.43 5.18 -11.44
CA VAL A 161 15.35 4.75 -12.32
C VAL A 161 14.03 5.07 -11.66
N LEU A 162 13.14 5.79 -12.35
CA LEU A 162 11.79 6.06 -11.86
C LEU A 162 11.01 4.75 -11.70
N PRO A 163 10.33 4.54 -10.56
CA PRO A 163 9.32 3.50 -10.45
C PRO A 163 8.22 3.65 -11.52
N PRO A 164 7.47 2.59 -11.85
CA PRO A 164 6.35 2.68 -12.79
C PRO A 164 5.35 3.76 -12.39
N SER A 165 4.90 4.56 -13.37
CA SER A 165 3.88 5.59 -13.14
C SER A 165 2.55 4.94 -12.71
N GLY A 166 1.82 5.58 -11.80
CA GLY A 166 0.55 5.13 -11.24
C GLY A 166 0.64 4.55 -9.83
N ILE A 167 1.80 4.00 -9.41
CA ILE A 167 1.93 3.40 -8.06
C ILE A 167 1.75 4.46 -6.96
N ALA A 168 2.36 5.64 -7.09
CA ALA A 168 2.32 6.65 -6.03
C ALA A 168 0.91 7.21 -5.84
N SER A 169 0.24 7.63 -6.92
CA SER A 169 -1.13 8.16 -6.88
C SER A 169 -2.13 7.11 -6.39
N ALA A 170 -2.02 5.86 -6.86
CA ALA A 170 -2.89 4.77 -6.39
C ALA A 170 -2.63 4.42 -4.92
N THR A 171 -1.37 4.46 -4.46
CA THR A 171 -1.01 4.29 -3.03
C THR A 171 -1.62 5.41 -2.18
N ALA A 172 -1.54 6.67 -2.63
CA ALA A 172 -2.16 7.80 -1.94
C ALA A 172 -3.69 7.65 -1.87
N ALA A 173 -4.34 7.17 -2.94
CA ALA A 173 -5.78 6.92 -2.95
C ALA A 173 -6.19 5.83 -1.93
N VAL A 174 -5.40 4.77 -1.78
CA VAL A 174 -5.63 3.73 -0.76
C VAL A 174 -5.51 4.30 0.65
N GLN A 175 -4.48 5.10 0.93
CA GLN A 175 -4.34 5.75 2.24
C GLN A 175 -5.49 6.72 2.52
N ALA A 176 -5.91 7.51 1.52
CA ALA A 176 -7.02 8.44 1.64
C ALA A 176 -8.36 7.73 1.92
N ALA A 177 -8.63 6.61 1.23
CA ALA A 177 -9.81 5.79 1.51
C ALA A 177 -9.81 5.20 2.93
N TRP A 178 -8.63 4.77 3.41
CA TRP A 178 -8.45 4.30 4.78
C TRP A 178 -8.80 5.40 5.79
N VAL A 179 -8.17 6.58 5.70
CA VAL A 179 -8.40 7.66 6.69
C VAL A 179 -9.85 8.19 6.64
N ALA A 180 -10.46 8.24 5.45
CA ALA A 180 -11.87 8.62 5.32
C ALA A 180 -12.80 7.63 6.04
N LEU A 181 -12.55 6.31 5.92
CA LEU A 181 -13.32 5.29 6.63
C LEU A 181 -13.06 5.28 8.13
N VAL A 182 -11.83 5.55 8.60
CA VAL A 182 -11.51 5.72 10.03
C VAL A 182 -12.35 6.85 10.62
N ALA A 183 -12.37 8.03 9.97
CA ALA A 183 -13.16 9.17 10.42
C ALA A 183 -14.67 8.88 10.33
N TYR A 184 -15.12 8.18 9.29
CA TYR A 184 -16.52 7.78 9.16
C TYR A 184 -16.95 6.80 10.26
N TYR A 185 -16.12 5.80 10.57
CA TYR A 185 -16.38 4.86 11.66
C TYR A 185 -16.43 5.57 13.03
N HIS A 186 -15.47 6.50 13.25
CA HIS A 186 -15.47 7.35 14.46
C HIS A 186 -16.79 8.14 14.56
N ARG A 187 -17.22 8.77 13.46
CA ARG A 187 -18.49 9.48 13.40
C ARG A 187 -19.69 8.59 13.74
N LEU A 188 -19.76 7.35 13.27
CA LEU A 188 -20.85 6.44 13.61
C LEU A 188 -20.97 6.21 15.13
N ARG A 189 -19.88 6.36 15.86
CA ARG A 189 -19.80 6.14 17.31
C ARG A 189 -20.02 7.39 18.14
N CYS A 190 -19.42 8.52 17.73
CA CYS A 190 -19.49 9.78 18.49
C CYS A 190 -20.54 10.77 17.95
N GLY A 191 -21.12 10.52 16.77
CA GLY A 191 -22.09 11.38 16.11
C GLY A 191 -21.49 12.57 15.33
N ARG A 192 -20.16 12.77 15.38
CA ARG A 192 -19.47 13.91 14.78
C ARG A 192 -18.47 13.47 13.73
N GLY A 193 -18.55 14.06 12.55
CA GLY A 193 -17.58 13.92 11.48
C GLY A 193 -16.25 14.61 11.77
N ASP A 194 -15.41 14.70 10.78
CA ASP A 194 -14.08 15.31 10.90
C ASP A 194 -13.68 16.08 9.63
N TYR A 195 -12.70 16.96 9.76
CA TYR A 195 -11.95 17.51 8.65
C TYR A 195 -10.57 16.84 8.59
N ILE A 196 -10.18 16.39 7.40
CA ILE A 196 -8.91 15.71 7.14
C ILE A 196 -8.15 16.52 6.08
N ASP A 197 -7.01 17.09 6.46
CA ASP A 197 -6.06 17.73 5.54
C ASP A 197 -5.11 16.67 4.98
N PHE A 198 -5.51 16.06 3.84
CA PHE A 198 -4.78 14.92 3.27
C PHE A 198 -3.71 15.38 2.27
N SER A 199 -2.48 14.92 2.49
CA SER A 199 -1.33 15.12 1.62
C SER A 199 -0.97 13.85 0.87
N GLY A 200 -0.97 13.90 -0.49
CA GLY A 200 -0.50 12.79 -1.32
C GLY A 200 0.97 12.44 -1.05
N PHE A 201 1.81 13.46 -0.83
CA PHE A 201 3.21 13.28 -0.47
C PHE A 201 3.39 12.47 0.82
N GLU A 202 2.71 12.87 1.91
CA GLU A 202 2.78 12.15 3.19
C GLU A 202 2.28 10.71 3.08
N ALA A 203 1.23 10.50 2.29
CA ALA A 203 0.70 9.15 2.05
C ALA A 203 1.72 8.25 1.33
N VAL A 204 2.39 8.77 0.30
CA VAL A 204 3.42 8.00 -0.43
C VAL A 204 4.63 7.71 0.47
N VAL A 205 5.06 8.67 1.29
CA VAL A 205 6.14 8.48 2.26
C VAL A 205 5.82 7.35 3.25
N GLN A 206 4.57 7.26 3.73
CA GLN A 206 4.15 6.26 4.72
C GLN A 206 3.85 4.88 4.13
N CYS A 207 3.45 4.80 2.86
CA CYS A 207 2.77 3.61 2.34
C CYS A 207 3.49 2.91 1.20
N LEU A 208 4.43 3.57 0.51
CA LEU A 208 5.14 2.94 -0.61
C LEU A 208 6.44 2.28 -0.14
N ASP A 209 7.41 3.10 0.22
CA ASP A 209 8.71 2.66 0.71
C ASP A 209 9.07 3.51 1.95
N PRO A 210 8.43 3.28 3.12
CA PRO A 210 8.62 4.12 4.29
C PRO A 210 10.10 4.21 4.70
N PRO A 211 10.59 5.40 5.05
CA PRO A 211 11.96 5.57 5.52
C PRO A 211 12.21 4.84 6.85
N PHE A 212 11.15 4.65 7.63
CA PHE A 212 11.16 4.00 8.93
C PHE A 212 10.04 2.96 9.00
N GLY A 213 10.23 1.87 9.75
CA GLY A 213 9.22 0.83 9.94
C GLY A 213 9.72 -0.56 9.57
N SER A 214 8.81 -1.40 9.07
CA SER A 214 9.10 -2.76 8.61
C SER A 214 10.30 -2.77 7.65
N GLU A 215 11.03 -3.84 7.56
CA GLU A 215 12.23 -3.98 6.75
C GLU A 215 13.45 -3.14 7.23
N GLY A 216 13.33 -2.42 8.32
CA GLY A 216 14.42 -1.66 8.91
C GLY A 216 14.98 -0.56 8.00
N GLN A 217 14.13 0.07 7.19
CA GLN A 217 14.53 1.17 6.29
C GLN A 217 15.15 2.33 7.06
N ALA A 218 14.70 2.55 8.31
CA ALA A 218 15.33 3.47 9.25
C ALA A 218 16.85 3.24 9.41
N ALA A 219 17.30 2.02 9.22
CA ALA A 219 18.73 1.69 9.31
C ALA A 219 19.53 2.03 8.05
N VAL A 220 18.90 2.26 6.90
CA VAL A 220 19.59 2.54 5.64
C VAL A 220 20.48 3.76 5.74
N GLY A 221 19.99 4.85 6.32
CA GLY A 221 20.79 6.07 6.59
C GLY A 221 21.78 5.93 7.75
N GLN A 222 21.73 4.85 8.51
CA GLN A 222 22.59 4.62 9.68
C GLN A 222 23.63 3.52 9.45
N LYS A 223 23.45 2.69 8.41
CA LYS A 223 24.42 1.68 8.05
C LYS A 223 25.57 2.32 7.28
N GLN A 224 26.75 2.26 7.86
CA GLN A 224 27.99 2.72 7.23
C GLN A 224 28.51 1.76 6.14
N SER A 225 27.70 0.88 5.57
CA SER A 225 28.15 0.10 4.42
C SER A 225 28.00 0.95 3.17
N GLY A 226 29.07 1.14 2.41
CA GLY A 226 29.10 1.98 1.21
C GLY A 226 28.05 1.60 0.15
N GLU A 227 27.51 0.38 0.18
CA GLU A 227 26.47 -0.09 -0.75
C GLU A 227 25.05 0.25 -0.31
N LEU A 228 24.81 0.36 1.00
CA LEU A 228 23.47 0.64 1.55
C LEU A 228 23.30 2.10 1.93
N TRP A 229 24.40 2.85 2.03
CA TRP A 229 24.37 4.24 2.47
C TRP A 229 23.50 5.12 1.57
N ARG A 230 23.49 4.88 0.26
CA ARG A 230 22.67 5.59 -0.72
C ARG A 230 21.31 4.97 -0.97
N GLY A 231 21.02 3.82 -0.37
CA GLY A 231 19.76 3.10 -0.53
C GLY A 231 19.62 2.30 -1.83
N ARG A 232 20.60 2.35 -2.73
CA ARG A 232 20.62 1.55 -3.97
C ARG A 232 21.63 0.41 -3.88
N PRO A 233 21.27 -0.75 -3.30
CA PRO A 233 22.14 -1.92 -3.25
C PRO A 233 22.35 -2.51 -4.65
N ARG A 234 23.32 -3.38 -4.80
CA ARG A 234 23.50 -4.18 -6.02
C ARG A 234 22.24 -5.02 -6.27
N ASN A 235 21.55 -4.72 -7.33
CA ASN A 235 20.22 -5.24 -7.61
C ASN A 235 20.08 -6.75 -7.51
N GLN A 236 21.00 -7.49 -8.07
CA GLN A 236 20.87 -8.93 -8.23
C GLN A 236 21.26 -9.74 -6.98
N GLN A 237 21.69 -9.09 -5.90
CA GLN A 237 22.30 -9.80 -4.78
C GLN A 237 21.30 -10.34 -3.77
N ILE A 238 20.17 -9.63 -3.55
CA ILE A 238 19.18 -10.00 -2.52
C ILE A 238 18.10 -10.91 -3.11
N TYR A 239 17.49 -10.48 -4.23
CA TYR A 239 16.43 -11.20 -4.94
C TYR A 239 16.80 -11.31 -6.43
N PRO A 240 17.77 -12.18 -6.75
CA PRO A 240 18.36 -12.19 -8.07
C PRO A 240 17.37 -12.63 -9.15
N THR A 241 17.51 -12.01 -10.31
CA THR A 241 16.84 -12.38 -11.55
C THR A 241 17.84 -13.01 -12.49
N PHE A 242 17.50 -14.12 -13.12
CA PHE A 242 18.36 -14.89 -14.01
C PHE A 242 17.76 -14.98 -15.40
N PRO A 243 18.56 -14.80 -16.47
CA PRO A 243 18.15 -15.16 -17.81
C PRO A 243 17.97 -16.68 -17.92
N CYS A 244 17.02 -17.10 -18.73
CA CYS A 244 16.78 -18.50 -19.11
C CYS A 244 16.49 -18.58 -20.61
N LEU A 245 16.13 -19.77 -21.11
CA LEU A 245 16.01 -20.02 -22.55
C LEU A 245 15.04 -19.07 -23.27
N ASP A 246 13.93 -18.71 -22.63
CA ASP A 246 12.81 -17.98 -23.21
C ASP A 246 12.41 -16.73 -22.40
N GLY A 247 13.25 -16.26 -21.48
CA GLY A 247 12.97 -15.08 -20.69
C GLY A 247 13.81 -14.97 -19.43
N PHE A 248 13.15 -14.66 -18.30
CA PHE A 248 13.81 -14.46 -17.02
C PHE A 248 13.03 -15.11 -15.88
N VAL A 249 13.74 -15.60 -14.87
CA VAL A 249 13.16 -16.08 -13.62
C VAL A 249 13.78 -15.36 -12.43
N ARG A 250 13.02 -15.16 -11.37
CA ARG A 250 13.47 -14.59 -10.09
C ARG A 250 13.38 -15.64 -9.00
N ILE A 251 14.35 -15.68 -8.10
CA ILE A 251 14.33 -16.52 -6.89
C ILE A 251 14.39 -15.69 -5.62
N CYS A 252 13.90 -16.29 -4.51
CA CYS A 252 13.87 -15.65 -3.20
C CYS A 252 14.20 -16.69 -2.11
N LEU A 253 15.47 -16.78 -1.71
CA LEU A 253 15.96 -17.76 -0.75
C LEU A 253 16.07 -17.16 0.66
N LEU A 254 15.00 -17.22 1.48
CA LEU A 254 14.96 -16.60 2.79
C LEU A 254 15.17 -17.58 3.96
N SER A 255 15.08 -18.88 3.74
CA SER A 255 15.27 -19.88 4.81
C SER A 255 16.33 -20.93 4.49
N ALA A 256 16.87 -21.57 5.53
CA ALA A 256 17.80 -22.68 5.39
C ALA A 256 17.19 -23.86 4.61
N ARG A 257 15.88 -24.11 4.75
CA ARG A 257 15.17 -25.15 4.00
C ARG A 257 15.15 -24.87 2.50
N GLN A 258 14.85 -23.61 2.12
CA GLN A 258 14.84 -23.19 0.71
C GLN A 258 16.24 -23.27 0.10
N TRP A 259 17.24 -22.85 0.86
CA TRP A 259 18.64 -22.98 0.47
C TRP A 259 19.05 -24.43 0.22
N ARG A 260 18.72 -25.37 1.11
CA ARG A 260 18.99 -26.80 0.92
C ARG A 260 18.35 -27.33 -0.37
N GLY A 261 17.13 -26.92 -0.68
CA GLY A 261 16.47 -27.24 -1.96
C GLY A 261 17.25 -26.72 -3.17
N MET A 262 17.75 -25.47 -3.10
CA MET A 262 18.55 -24.88 -4.18
C MET A 262 19.92 -25.56 -4.32
N ARG A 263 20.59 -25.82 -3.20
CA ARG A 263 21.89 -26.52 -3.22
C ARG A 263 21.77 -27.93 -3.81
N ALA A 264 20.71 -28.66 -3.48
CA ALA A 264 20.41 -29.97 -4.08
C ALA A 264 20.12 -29.84 -5.60
N TRP A 265 19.49 -28.75 -6.02
CA TRP A 265 19.26 -28.50 -7.45
C TRP A 265 20.54 -28.19 -8.22
N LEU A 266 21.51 -27.51 -7.58
CA LEU A 266 22.85 -27.28 -8.12
C LEU A 266 23.73 -28.55 -8.16
N GLY A 267 23.26 -29.71 -7.64
CA GLY A 267 24.02 -30.96 -7.59
C GLY A 267 24.98 -31.05 -6.40
N GLU A 268 24.69 -30.39 -5.30
CA GLU A 268 25.44 -30.41 -4.03
C GLU A 268 26.91 -29.96 -4.18
N PRO A 269 27.20 -28.81 -4.81
CA PRO A 269 28.60 -28.41 -5.05
C PRO A 269 29.35 -28.20 -3.75
N GLU A 270 30.59 -28.76 -3.70
CA GLU A 270 31.44 -28.77 -2.49
C GLU A 270 31.71 -27.34 -1.96
N GLN A 271 31.89 -26.37 -2.84
CA GLN A 271 32.14 -24.97 -2.48
C GLN A 271 31.01 -24.33 -1.65
N PHE A 272 29.77 -24.86 -1.68
CA PHE A 272 28.63 -24.39 -0.92
C PHE A 272 28.16 -25.40 0.14
N SER A 273 28.99 -26.36 0.52
CA SER A 273 28.68 -27.40 1.51
C SER A 273 28.75 -26.90 2.96
N ASP A 274 29.47 -25.82 3.22
CA ASP A 274 29.65 -25.26 4.56
C ASP A 274 28.27 -24.82 5.15
N PRO A 275 27.91 -25.26 6.37
CA PRO A 275 26.68 -24.89 7.04
C PRO A 275 26.44 -23.37 7.19
N LYS A 276 27.49 -22.54 7.12
CA LYS A 276 27.32 -21.06 7.12
C LYS A 276 26.36 -20.57 6.04
N PHE A 277 26.30 -21.24 4.89
CA PHE A 277 25.39 -20.89 3.78
C PHE A 277 23.90 -21.10 4.10
N GLU A 278 23.54 -21.73 5.22
CA GLU A 278 22.17 -21.73 5.71
C GLU A 278 21.71 -20.32 6.14
N THR A 279 22.64 -19.39 6.38
CA THR A 279 22.32 -17.97 6.68
C THR A 279 22.22 -17.13 5.41
N ILE A 280 21.28 -16.16 5.41
CA ILE A 280 21.13 -15.19 4.29
C ILE A 280 22.42 -14.38 4.11
N ALA A 281 23.05 -13.95 5.21
CA ALA A 281 24.25 -13.13 5.17
C ALA A 281 25.41 -13.83 4.43
N ALA A 282 25.65 -15.11 4.70
CA ALA A 282 26.73 -15.85 4.03
C ALA A 282 26.45 -16.00 2.52
N ARG A 283 25.21 -16.25 2.12
CA ARG A 283 24.82 -16.31 0.71
C ARG A 283 24.96 -14.95 0.02
N TYR A 284 24.62 -13.86 0.73
CA TYR A 284 24.81 -12.50 0.21
C TYR A 284 26.29 -12.20 -0.09
N PHE A 285 27.19 -12.53 0.82
CA PHE A 285 28.64 -12.31 0.60
C PHE A 285 29.21 -13.18 -0.51
N ALA A 286 28.64 -14.37 -0.75
CA ALA A 286 29.05 -15.28 -1.83
C ALA A 286 28.14 -15.13 -3.08
N SER A 287 27.38 -14.07 -3.20
CA SER A 287 26.36 -13.91 -4.26
C SER A 287 26.96 -13.94 -5.66
N LYS A 288 28.17 -13.46 -5.86
CA LYS A 288 28.83 -13.48 -7.17
C LYS A 288 29.02 -14.91 -7.71
N GLU A 289 29.61 -15.79 -6.91
CA GLU A 289 29.91 -17.18 -7.29
C GLU A 289 28.59 -18.01 -7.29
N LEU A 290 27.72 -17.77 -6.33
CA LEU A 290 26.45 -18.47 -6.22
C LEU A 290 25.53 -18.13 -7.41
N ASN A 291 25.38 -16.85 -7.74
CA ASN A 291 24.54 -16.43 -8.85
C ASN A 291 25.08 -16.90 -10.21
N ALA A 292 26.42 -16.98 -10.37
CA ALA A 292 27.00 -17.55 -11.57
C ALA A 292 26.63 -19.04 -11.74
N ALA A 293 26.73 -19.83 -10.66
CA ALA A 293 26.38 -21.26 -10.72
C ALA A 293 24.86 -21.47 -10.97
N ILE A 294 24.02 -20.59 -10.45
CA ILE A 294 22.56 -20.64 -10.71
C ILE A 294 22.26 -20.23 -12.15
N ALA A 295 22.92 -19.20 -12.68
CA ALA A 295 22.77 -18.75 -14.06
C ALA A 295 23.13 -19.86 -15.06
N ASP A 296 24.24 -20.56 -14.82
CA ASP A 296 24.66 -21.71 -15.64
C ASP A 296 23.61 -22.85 -15.64
N LEU A 297 23.01 -23.11 -14.49
CA LEU A 297 21.93 -24.11 -14.36
C LEU A 297 20.65 -23.68 -15.08
N PHE A 298 20.27 -22.42 -14.99
CA PHE A 298 18.98 -21.92 -15.49
C PHE A 298 19.00 -21.56 -16.97
N GLY A 299 20.13 -21.06 -17.48
CA GLY A 299 20.26 -20.56 -18.85
C GLY A 299 19.70 -21.45 -19.95
N PRO A 300 19.96 -22.78 -19.96
CA PRO A 300 19.48 -23.66 -21.01
C PRO A 300 18.03 -24.16 -20.85
N GLN A 301 17.33 -23.74 -19.81
CA GLN A 301 16.01 -24.26 -19.45
C GLN A 301 14.90 -23.22 -19.70
N PRO A 302 13.67 -23.63 -20.12
CA PRO A 302 12.54 -22.72 -20.26
C PRO A 302 11.96 -22.31 -18.89
N MET A 303 11.34 -21.12 -18.83
CA MET A 303 10.77 -20.53 -17.60
C MET A 303 9.81 -21.48 -16.88
N ASP A 304 8.88 -22.08 -17.62
CA ASP A 304 7.86 -22.95 -17.02
C ASP A 304 8.47 -24.19 -16.36
N ALA A 305 9.47 -24.78 -16.99
CA ALA A 305 10.18 -25.93 -16.43
C ALA A 305 10.93 -25.54 -15.14
N LEU A 306 11.58 -24.37 -15.13
CA LEU A 306 12.27 -23.86 -13.95
C LEU A 306 11.29 -23.58 -12.80
N VAL A 307 10.16 -22.97 -13.08
CA VAL A 307 9.13 -22.68 -12.05
C VAL A 307 8.57 -23.99 -11.48
N ALA A 308 8.22 -24.95 -12.33
CA ALA A 308 7.69 -26.26 -11.89
C ALA A 308 8.73 -27.03 -11.04
N GLU A 309 9.98 -27.07 -11.49
CA GLU A 309 11.06 -27.75 -10.76
C GLU A 309 11.36 -27.09 -9.42
N GLY A 310 11.44 -25.74 -9.37
CA GLY A 310 11.64 -25.01 -8.14
C GLY A 310 10.55 -25.27 -7.10
N GLN A 311 9.27 -25.30 -7.54
CA GLN A 311 8.13 -25.65 -6.67
C GLN A 311 8.31 -27.05 -6.06
N ARG A 312 8.66 -28.06 -6.88
CA ARG A 312 8.91 -29.44 -6.39
C ARG A 312 10.04 -29.51 -5.36
N ARG A 313 11.04 -28.64 -5.49
CA ARG A 313 12.21 -28.60 -4.58
C ARG A 313 12.03 -27.69 -3.38
N GLY A 314 10.89 -26.99 -3.29
CA GLY A 314 10.64 -26.00 -2.24
C GLY A 314 11.52 -24.75 -2.37
N VAL A 315 11.98 -24.43 -3.59
CA VAL A 315 12.68 -23.19 -3.95
C VAL A 315 11.65 -22.17 -4.41
N PRO A 316 11.52 -21.02 -3.74
CA PRO A 316 10.66 -19.94 -4.21
C PRO A 316 11.21 -19.32 -5.49
N ILE A 317 10.52 -19.52 -6.59
CA ILE A 317 10.89 -19.08 -7.94
C ILE A 317 9.65 -18.59 -8.69
N ALA A 318 9.80 -17.56 -9.50
CA ALA A 318 8.76 -17.01 -10.34
C ALA A 318 9.29 -16.64 -11.73
N ALA A 319 8.49 -16.85 -12.76
CA ALA A 319 8.71 -16.26 -14.08
C ALA A 319 8.58 -14.73 -14.00
N VAL A 320 9.41 -14.00 -14.71
CA VAL A 320 9.31 -12.55 -14.86
C VAL A 320 8.44 -12.27 -16.08
N LEU A 321 7.13 -12.27 -15.86
CA LEU A 321 6.16 -12.05 -16.93
C LEU A 321 6.12 -10.58 -17.37
N SER A 322 5.62 -10.34 -18.57
CA SER A 322 5.16 -9.01 -18.98
C SER A 322 3.76 -8.73 -18.41
N PRO A 323 3.31 -7.46 -18.36
CA PRO A 323 1.93 -7.12 -17.98
C PRO A 323 0.88 -7.87 -18.79
N ALA A 324 1.06 -7.98 -20.10
CA ALA A 324 0.13 -8.70 -20.98
C ALA A 324 0.07 -10.20 -20.67
N GLU A 325 1.24 -10.86 -20.47
CA GLU A 325 1.30 -12.28 -20.08
C GLU A 325 0.66 -12.53 -18.71
N ALA A 326 0.86 -11.61 -17.77
CA ALA A 326 0.24 -11.71 -16.46
C ALA A 326 -1.29 -11.65 -16.55
N LEU A 327 -1.86 -10.67 -17.27
CA LEU A 327 -3.30 -10.57 -17.47
C LEU A 327 -3.87 -11.78 -18.24
N ALA A 328 -3.14 -12.32 -19.21
CA ALA A 328 -3.55 -13.48 -20.00
C ALA A 328 -3.41 -14.82 -19.25
N SER A 329 -2.92 -14.81 -18.00
CA SER A 329 -2.68 -16.05 -17.25
C SER A 329 -3.97 -16.77 -16.89
N ASP A 330 -3.93 -18.10 -16.89
CA ASP A 330 -5.03 -18.95 -16.42
C ASP A 330 -5.47 -18.62 -14.99
N HIS A 331 -4.54 -18.10 -14.17
CA HIS A 331 -4.83 -17.72 -12.80
C HIS A 331 -5.81 -16.56 -12.73
N PHE A 332 -5.49 -15.42 -13.36
CA PHE A 332 -6.36 -14.23 -13.33
C PHE A 332 -7.73 -14.50 -13.95
N HIS A 333 -7.79 -15.33 -15.00
CA HIS A 333 -9.07 -15.76 -15.57
C HIS A 333 -9.86 -16.66 -14.62
N THR A 334 -9.21 -17.66 -14.00
CA THR A 334 -9.88 -18.62 -13.11
C THR A 334 -10.44 -17.95 -11.85
N VAL A 335 -9.72 -16.99 -11.27
CA VAL A 335 -10.16 -16.28 -10.04
C VAL A 335 -11.12 -15.12 -10.33
N GLY A 336 -11.43 -14.85 -11.60
CA GLY A 336 -12.30 -13.74 -11.99
C GLY A 336 -11.69 -12.37 -11.65
N ALA A 337 -10.38 -12.23 -11.79
CA ALA A 337 -9.66 -10.99 -11.51
C ALA A 337 -9.85 -9.92 -12.58
N LEU A 338 -10.43 -10.30 -13.73
CA LEU A 338 -10.67 -9.42 -14.87
C LEU A 338 -12.17 -9.30 -15.15
N THR A 339 -12.56 -8.15 -15.71
CA THR A 339 -13.92 -7.88 -16.18
C THR A 339 -13.88 -7.05 -17.46
N GLU A 340 -14.93 -7.16 -18.27
CA GLU A 340 -15.09 -6.39 -19.50
C GLU A 340 -15.86 -5.10 -19.22
N ILE A 341 -15.30 -3.94 -19.61
CA ILE A 341 -16.02 -2.66 -19.53
C ILE A 341 -15.92 -1.87 -20.85
N PRO A 342 -16.97 -1.14 -21.24
CA PRO A 342 -16.85 -0.14 -22.29
C PRO A 342 -16.01 1.04 -21.77
N VAL A 343 -14.92 1.35 -22.49
CA VAL A 343 -14.03 2.49 -22.21
C VAL A 343 -14.36 3.67 -23.14
N ALA A 344 -14.80 3.37 -24.34
CA ALA A 344 -15.26 4.33 -25.34
C ALA A 344 -16.45 3.73 -26.12
N PRO A 345 -17.22 4.55 -26.88
CA PRO A 345 -18.21 4.01 -27.78
C PRO A 345 -17.59 2.92 -28.68
N ASP A 346 -18.25 1.77 -28.76
CA ASP A 346 -17.82 0.60 -29.55
C ASP A 346 -16.44 0.02 -29.14
N THR A 347 -15.91 0.38 -27.97
CA THR A 347 -14.62 -0.11 -27.48
C THR A 347 -14.77 -0.69 -26.07
N THR A 348 -14.72 -2.02 -25.99
CA THR A 348 -14.72 -2.76 -24.72
C THR A 348 -13.35 -3.33 -24.46
N LEU A 349 -12.84 -3.14 -23.25
CA LEU A 349 -11.53 -3.64 -22.81
C LEU A 349 -11.68 -4.55 -21.59
N SER A 350 -10.82 -5.57 -21.54
CA SER A 350 -10.64 -6.40 -20.36
C SER A 350 -9.76 -5.65 -19.35
N VAL A 351 -10.26 -5.46 -18.14
CA VAL A 351 -9.63 -4.63 -17.12
C VAL A 351 -9.57 -5.36 -15.77
N PRO A 352 -8.64 -5.00 -14.87
CA PRO A 352 -8.65 -5.49 -13.49
C PRO A 352 -9.97 -5.16 -12.80
N ALA A 353 -10.60 -6.18 -12.23
CA ALA A 353 -11.97 -6.09 -11.71
C ALA A 353 -12.08 -5.40 -10.34
N GLY A 354 -10.95 -5.24 -9.61
CA GLY A 354 -10.87 -4.73 -8.26
C GLY A 354 -10.22 -5.73 -7.30
N PRO A 355 -9.57 -5.25 -6.20
CA PRO A 355 -8.75 -6.08 -5.33
C PRO A 355 -9.53 -6.80 -4.21
N PHE A 356 -10.79 -6.43 -3.97
CA PHE A 356 -11.53 -6.91 -2.80
C PHE A 356 -12.26 -8.24 -3.07
N VAL A 357 -12.04 -9.23 -2.20
CA VAL A 357 -12.83 -10.47 -2.14
C VAL A 357 -13.41 -10.62 -0.74
N VAL A 358 -14.74 -10.73 -0.65
CA VAL A 358 -15.48 -10.84 0.61
C VAL A 358 -16.47 -11.99 0.50
N ASP A 359 -16.45 -12.91 1.45
CA ASP A 359 -17.27 -14.14 1.47
C ASP A 359 -17.18 -14.94 0.16
N GLY A 360 -15.97 -14.99 -0.42
CA GLY A 360 -15.67 -15.66 -1.69
C GLY A 360 -16.22 -14.94 -2.92
N ARG A 361 -16.72 -13.72 -2.79
CA ARG A 361 -17.26 -12.90 -3.89
C ARG A 361 -16.38 -11.69 -4.12
N ARG A 362 -16.15 -11.34 -5.39
CA ARG A 362 -15.41 -10.14 -5.74
C ARG A 362 -16.28 -8.89 -5.59
N ALA A 363 -15.78 -7.94 -4.81
CA ALA A 363 -16.26 -6.56 -4.78
C ALA A 363 -15.36 -5.73 -5.71
N GLY A 364 -15.94 -5.18 -6.76
CA GLY A 364 -15.17 -4.47 -7.79
C GLY A 364 -16.06 -3.84 -8.83
N ILE A 365 -15.56 -3.67 -10.06
CA ILE A 365 -16.32 -3.04 -11.14
C ILE A 365 -17.59 -3.84 -11.46
N ALA A 366 -18.73 -3.20 -11.22
CA ALA A 366 -20.06 -3.73 -11.55
C ALA A 366 -20.79 -2.85 -12.57
N ARG A 367 -20.34 -1.60 -12.74
CA ARG A 367 -20.85 -0.64 -13.73
C ARG A 367 -19.70 0.13 -14.33
N PRO A 368 -19.71 0.39 -15.64
CA PRO A 368 -18.75 1.29 -16.25
C PRO A 368 -18.93 2.72 -15.71
N CYS A 369 -17.95 3.57 -16.00
CA CYS A 369 -18.08 5.02 -15.83
C CYS A 369 -19.32 5.52 -16.56
N GLN A 370 -20.08 6.40 -15.91
CA GLN A 370 -21.31 6.96 -16.48
C GLN A 370 -21.02 8.13 -17.42
N GLU A 371 -21.97 8.38 -18.33
CA GLU A 371 -22.02 9.60 -19.13
C GLU A 371 -22.14 10.84 -18.22
N VAL A 372 -21.68 11.98 -18.75
CA VAL A 372 -21.72 13.27 -18.04
C VAL A 372 -23.16 13.61 -17.63
N GLY A 373 -23.38 13.81 -16.34
CA GLY A 373 -24.68 14.21 -15.82
C GLY A 373 -25.76 13.15 -15.94
N ALA A 374 -25.42 11.87 -16.10
CA ALA A 374 -26.42 10.79 -16.24
C ALA A 374 -27.31 10.60 -15.02
N ASP A 375 -26.98 11.24 -13.90
CA ASP A 375 -27.75 11.18 -12.66
C ASP A 375 -28.21 12.58 -12.24
N ASP A 376 -29.53 12.76 -12.16
CA ASP A 376 -30.18 14.04 -11.86
C ASP A 376 -30.40 14.29 -10.37
N GLY A 377 -29.79 13.48 -9.49
CA GLY A 377 -29.79 13.74 -8.05
C GLY A 377 -30.84 13.03 -7.21
N ARG A 378 -31.39 11.90 -7.68
CA ARG A 378 -32.25 11.01 -6.86
C ARG A 378 -31.56 10.58 -5.55
N TRP A 379 -30.28 10.88 -5.42
CA TRP A 379 -29.48 10.70 -4.22
C TRP A 379 -30.05 11.47 -3.00
N LEU A 380 -30.62 12.64 -3.24
CA LEU A 380 -31.26 13.48 -2.21
C LEU A 380 -32.59 12.93 -1.69
N ASP A 381 -33.26 12.06 -2.44
CA ASP A 381 -34.57 11.52 -2.09
C ASP A 381 -34.52 10.45 -0.98
N ARG A 382 -33.34 10.03 -0.55
CA ARG A 382 -33.19 9.02 0.52
C ARG A 382 -32.81 9.67 1.84
N PRO A 383 -33.42 9.28 2.96
CA PRO A 383 -32.95 9.75 4.27
C PRO A 383 -31.55 9.28 4.54
N ARG A 384 -30.72 10.17 5.12
CA ARG A 384 -29.39 9.80 5.59
C ARG A 384 -29.48 8.85 6.78
N ARG A 385 -28.53 7.91 6.89
CA ARG A 385 -28.40 7.05 8.07
C ARG A 385 -28.20 7.91 9.33
N ALA A 386 -29.08 7.76 10.31
CA ALA A 386 -28.90 8.40 11.61
C ALA A 386 -27.67 7.81 12.32
N SER A 387 -26.84 8.67 12.88
CA SER A 387 -25.79 8.22 13.80
C SER A 387 -26.45 7.61 15.02
N GLY A 388 -26.16 6.36 15.34
CA GLY A 388 -26.55 5.80 16.62
C GLY A 388 -25.81 6.56 17.73
N SER A 389 -26.52 7.06 18.72
CA SER A 389 -25.88 7.55 19.95
C SER A 389 -25.34 6.35 20.74
N ARG A 390 -24.26 5.74 20.25
CA ARG A 390 -23.47 4.84 21.07
C ARG A 390 -22.45 5.72 21.79
N THR A 391 -22.61 5.88 23.08
CA THR A 391 -21.56 6.42 23.98
C THR A 391 -20.30 5.64 23.72
N ALA A 392 -19.41 6.19 22.91
CA ALA A 392 -18.11 5.59 22.68
C ALA A 392 -17.31 5.71 23.99
N PRO A 393 -16.77 4.63 24.52
CA PRO A 393 -15.78 4.75 25.56
C PRO A 393 -14.48 5.27 24.93
N GLY A 394 -14.17 6.54 25.10
CA GLY A 394 -12.89 7.14 24.72
C GLY A 394 -12.87 7.91 23.40
N ASP A 395 -11.86 8.75 23.24
CA ASP A 395 -11.66 9.68 22.12
C ASP A 395 -11.07 9.03 20.85
N ARG A 396 -10.94 7.69 20.80
CA ARG A 396 -10.28 6.98 19.71
C ARG A 396 -11.27 6.18 18.86
N PRO A 397 -11.07 6.16 17.54
CA PRO A 397 -11.98 5.54 16.59
C PRO A 397 -12.33 4.08 16.89
N PHE A 398 -11.33 3.27 17.26
CA PHE A 398 -11.48 1.82 17.44
C PHE A 398 -11.47 1.36 18.92
N ALA A 399 -11.62 2.30 19.87
CA ALA A 399 -11.73 1.95 21.28
C ALA A 399 -12.84 0.91 21.51
N GLY A 400 -12.50 -0.20 22.20
CA GLY A 400 -13.43 -1.30 22.48
C GLY A 400 -13.54 -2.34 21.37
N LEU A 401 -12.87 -2.21 20.23
CA LEU A 401 -12.63 -3.32 19.31
C LEU A 401 -11.48 -4.19 19.86
N ARG A 402 -11.66 -5.52 19.82
CA ARG A 402 -10.62 -6.50 20.10
C ARG A 402 -10.29 -7.30 18.86
N ILE A 403 -8.99 -7.37 18.53
CA ILE A 403 -8.47 -8.02 17.33
C ILE A 403 -7.42 -9.05 17.74
N LEU A 404 -7.53 -10.27 17.22
CA LEU A 404 -6.50 -11.30 17.31
C LEU A 404 -5.63 -11.23 16.05
N ASP A 405 -4.37 -10.87 16.22
CA ASP A 405 -3.44 -10.74 15.11
C ASP A 405 -2.48 -11.93 15.05
N LEU A 406 -2.60 -12.74 13.98
CA LEU A 406 -1.70 -13.84 13.61
C LEU A 406 -0.80 -13.44 12.43
N GLY A 407 -0.91 -12.19 11.95
CA GLY A 407 -0.15 -11.70 10.80
C GLY A 407 1.36 -11.73 11.04
N VAL A 408 2.14 -11.92 10.00
CA VAL A 408 3.60 -12.00 10.09
C VAL A 408 4.28 -11.10 9.08
N ILE A 409 5.50 -10.71 9.38
CA ILE A 409 6.38 -9.88 8.54
C ILE A 409 5.70 -8.54 8.21
N VAL A 410 5.89 -7.99 6.98
CA VAL A 410 5.46 -6.63 6.63
C VAL A 410 3.95 -6.50 6.56
N ALA A 411 3.30 -7.19 5.64
CA ALA A 411 1.86 -6.99 5.37
C ALA A 411 0.98 -7.36 6.57
N GLY A 412 1.35 -8.44 7.30
CA GLY A 412 0.61 -8.87 8.50
C GLY A 412 0.78 -7.90 9.67
N GLY A 413 2.02 -7.51 9.99
CA GLY A 413 2.29 -6.60 11.09
C GLY A 413 1.71 -5.20 10.86
N GLU A 414 1.78 -4.69 9.63
CA GLU A 414 1.19 -3.41 9.26
C GLU A 414 -0.33 -3.39 9.49
N LEU A 415 -1.03 -4.49 9.17
CA LEU A 415 -2.47 -4.59 9.35
C LEU A 415 -2.87 -4.46 10.84
N GLY A 416 -2.22 -5.19 11.74
CA GLY A 416 -2.45 -5.08 13.18
C GLY A 416 -2.20 -3.67 13.70
N ARG A 417 -1.07 -3.07 13.31
CA ARG A 417 -0.68 -1.71 13.71
C ARG A 417 -1.71 -0.66 13.30
N LEU A 418 -2.26 -0.72 12.09
CA LEU A 418 -3.26 0.25 11.62
C LEU A 418 -4.49 0.34 12.54
N PHE A 419 -4.91 -0.77 13.14
CA PHE A 419 -6.01 -0.78 14.09
C PHE A 419 -5.56 -0.41 15.51
N ALA A 420 -4.38 -0.87 15.94
CA ALA A 420 -3.81 -0.55 17.25
C ALA A 420 -3.54 0.95 17.41
N ASP A 421 -3.02 1.60 16.38
CA ASP A 421 -2.76 3.04 16.33
C ASP A 421 -4.03 3.87 16.56
N HIS A 422 -5.19 3.37 16.15
CA HIS A 422 -6.48 4.03 16.33
C HIS A 422 -7.28 3.53 17.55
N GLY A 423 -6.64 2.76 18.44
CA GLY A 423 -7.19 2.43 19.77
C GLY A 423 -7.89 1.08 19.89
N ALA A 424 -7.78 0.20 18.90
CA ALA A 424 -8.20 -1.20 19.08
C ALA A 424 -7.27 -1.92 20.08
N GLU A 425 -7.81 -2.84 20.83
CA GLU A 425 -7.05 -3.83 21.59
C GLU A 425 -6.58 -4.93 20.63
N VAL A 426 -5.33 -4.80 20.15
CA VAL A 426 -4.73 -5.80 19.24
C VAL A 426 -3.88 -6.76 20.06
N ILE A 427 -4.27 -8.03 20.06
CA ILE A 427 -3.55 -9.13 20.71
C ILE A 427 -2.77 -9.88 19.63
N LYS A 428 -1.46 -9.67 19.61
CA LYS A 428 -0.53 -10.42 18.76
C LYS A 428 -0.35 -11.81 19.32
N VAL A 429 -0.86 -12.83 18.62
CA VAL A 429 -0.74 -14.23 19.01
C VAL A 429 0.54 -14.80 18.39
N GLU A 430 1.49 -15.17 19.23
CA GLU A 430 2.81 -15.62 18.81
C GLU A 430 3.06 -17.09 19.15
N SER A 431 3.83 -17.78 18.30
CA SER A 431 4.27 -19.16 18.52
C SER A 431 5.78 -19.22 18.82
N ALA A 432 6.16 -19.89 19.88
CA ALA A 432 7.58 -20.12 20.18
C ALA A 432 8.26 -21.01 19.12
N ALA A 433 7.52 -21.95 18.53
CA ALA A 433 8.05 -22.87 17.51
C ALA A 433 8.13 -22.24 16.12
N TYR A 434 7.34 -21.20 15.85
CA TYR A 434 7.26 -20.53 14.54
C TYR A 434 7.24 -19.00 14.74
N PRO A 435 8.36 -18.42 15.22
CA PRO A 435 8.43 -16.97 15.45
C PRO A 435 8.31 -16.18 14.15
N ASP A 436 7.76 -14.97 14.25
CA ASP A 436 7.74 -14.02 13.13
C ASP A 436 9.16 -13.72 12.63
N GLY A 437 9.31 -13.57 11.31
CA GLY A 437 10.59 -13.22 10.70
C GLY A 437 11.20 -11.91 11.22
N LEU A 438 10.36 -10.94 11.63
CA LEU A 438 10.82 -9.67 12.21
C LEU A 438 11.36 -9.82 13.66
N ARG A 439 11.11 -10.95 14.32
CA ARG A 439 11.73 -11.30 15.61
C ARG A 439 13.18 -11.73 15.48
N GLN A 440 13.64 -12.06 14.26
CA GLN A 440 15.02 -12.45 14.05
C GLN A 440 15.95 -11.24 14.21
N THR A 441 16.86 -11.33 15.15
CA THR A 441 17.82 -10.28 15.49
C THR A 441 19.24 -10.81 15.51
N PRO A 442 20.27 -9.97 15.24
CA PRO A 442 21.65 -10.32 15.52
C PRO A 442 21.86 -10.71 17.00
N PRO A 443 22.85 -11.57 17.31
CA PRO A 443 23.18 -11.89 18.70
C PRO A 443 23.40 -10.63 19.56
N GLY A 444 22.79 -10.60 20.74
CA GLY A 444 22.90 -9.48 21.69
C GLY A 444 21.90 -8.33 21.45
N GLN A 445 21.06 -8.40 20.41
CA GLN A 445 19.96 -7.46 20.20
C GLN A 445 18.64 -8.13 20.59
N PRO A 446 17.93 -7.67 21.62
CA PRO A 446 16.70 -8.32 22.07
C PRO A 446 15.50 -8.08 21.14
N MET A 447 15.54 -7.00 20.34
CA MET A 447 14.48 -6.61 19.42
C MET A 447 15.06 -5.89 18.19
N SER A 448 14.47 -6.11 17.02
CA SER A 448 14.77 -5.35 15.81
C SER A 448 14.04 -4.01 15.81
N ARG A 449 14.60 -2.98 15.16
CA ARG A 449 13.89 -1.71 14.95
C ARG A 449 12.63 -1.90 14.09
N SER A 450 12.68 -2.81 13.13
CA SER A 450 11.50 -3.17 12.32
C SER A 450 10.34 -3.63 13.18
N TRP A 451 10.59 -4.57 14.12
CA TRP A 451 9.56 -5.01 15.05
C TRP A 451 9.04 -3.86 15.92
N ALA A 452 9.95 -3.10 16.53
CA ALA A 452 9.58 -2.00 17.43
C ALA A 452 8.65 -0.97 16.75
N LEU A 453 8.89 -0.64 15.49
CA LEU A 453 8.09 0.33 14.75
C LEU A 453 6.80 -0.28 14.17
N THR A 454 6.81 -1.56 13.80
CA THR A 454 5.67 -2.22 13.16
C THR A 454 4.63 -2.72 14.17
N HIS A 455 5.03 -3.13 15.37
CA HIS A 455 4.12 -3.72 16.39
C HIS A 455 3.90 -2.81 17.61
N ARG A 456 4.12 -1.51 17.45
CA ARG A 456 3.76 -0.53 18.49
C ARG A 456 2.26 -0.61 18.82
N ASN A 457 1.90 -0.26 20.05
CA ASN A 457 0.52 -0.23 20.55
C ASN A 457 -0.17 -1.60 20.68
N GLU A 458 0.47 -2.70 20.32
CA GLU A 458 -0.05 -4.07 20.45
C GLU A 458 0.29 -4.69 21.81
N SER A 459 -0.40 -5.79 22.15
CA SER A 459 -0.09 -6.68 23.27
C SER A 459 0.28 -8.05 22.73
N SER A 460 1.28 -8.75 23.32
CA SER A 460 1.72 -10.06 22.84
C SER A 460 1.25 -11.19 23.77
N LEU A 461 0.63 -12.20 23.18
CA LEU A 461 0.22 -13.46 23.80
C LEU A 461 1.02 -14.63 23.22
N GLY A 462 1.76 -15.32 24.03
CA GLY A 462 2.42 -16.58 23.65
C GLY A 462 1.46 -17.76 23.73
N LEU A 463 1.15 -18.41 22.59
CA LEU A 463 0.16 -19.47 22.53
C LEU A 463 0.50 -20.52 21.46
N ASP A 464 0.53 -21.81 21.85
CA ASP A 464 0.66 -22.92 20.91
C ASP A 464 -0.70 -23.33 20.34
N LEU A 465 -1.03 -22.85 19.16
CA LEU A 465 -2.28 -23.16 18.44
C LEU A 465 -2.40 -24.63 18.01
N ARG A 466 -1.33 -25.42 18.06
CA ARG A 466 -1.30 -26.83 17.64
C ARG A 466 -1.66 -27.77 18.79
N SER A 467 -1.52 -27.33 20.02
CA SER A 467 -1.97 -28.07 21.17
C SER A 467 -3.50 -28.02 21.30
N THR A 468 -4.10 -29.08 21.86
CA THR A 468 -5.55 -29.15 22.09
C THR A 468 -6.03 -28.03 23.01
N ASP A 469 -5.30 -27.76 24.07
CA ASP A 469 -5.64 -26.72 25.05
C ASP A 469 -5.43 -25.33 24.45
N GLY A 470 -4.35 -25.12 23.70
CA GLY A 470 -4.11 -23.84 23.00
C GLY A 470 -5.18 -23.54 21.95
N ALA A 471 -5.61 -24.55 21.20
CA ALA A 471 -6.72 -24.39 20.28
C ALA A 471 -8.06 -24.07 20.98
N ALA A 472 -8.30 -24.64 22.16
CA ALA A 472 -9.47 -24.32 22.97
C ALA A 472 -9.41 -22.86 23.50
N LEU A 473 -8.24 -22.43 23.98
CA LEU A 473 -8.02 -21.05 24.43
C LEU A 473 -8.19 -20.04 23.30
N PHE A 474 -7.68 -20.36 22.10
CA PHE A 474 -7.87 -19.48 20.94
C PHE A 474 -9.36 -19.33 20.57
N ARG A 475 -10.14 -20.41 20.55
CA ARG A 475 -11.60 -20.32 20.34
C ARG A 475 -12.29 -19.46 21.41
N ARG A 476 -11.82 -19.52 22.66
CA ARG A 476 -12.33 -18.68 23.74
C ARG A 476 -12.02 -17.19 23.48
N LEU A 477 -10.81 -16.87 23.00
CA LEU A 477 -10.47 -15.50 22.55
C LEU A 477 -11.37 -15.04 21.41
N VAL A 478 -11.57 -15.89 20.39
CA VAL A 478 -12.43 -15.57 19.23
C VAL A 478 -13.86 -15.24 19.66
N SER A 479 -14.40 -15.93 20.71
CA SER A 479 -15.77 -15.70 21.19
C SER A 479 -16.01 -14.27 21.71
N THR A 480 -14.95 -13.54 22.05
CA THR A 480 -15.00 -12.16 22.59
C THR A 480 -14.27 -11.15 21.71
N SER A 481 -13.87 -11.55 20.50
CA SER A 481 -13.09 -10.69 19.57
C SER A 481 -13.92 -10.25 18.38
N ASP A 482 -13.61 -9.08 17.84
CA ASP A 482 -14.28 -8.49 16.69
C ASP A 482 -13.70 -8.99 15.37
N ALA A 483 -12.39 -9.21 15.32
CA ALA A 483 -11.72 -9.66 14.11
C ALA A 483 -10.53 -10.59 14.40
N VAL A 484 -10.17 -11.40 13.41
CA VAL A 484 -8.95 -12.22 13.36
C VAL A 484 -8.20 -11.84 12.08
N PHE A 485 -6.91 -11.54 12.21
CA PHE A 485 -6.02 -11.19 11.10
C PHE A 485 -5.00 -12.30 10.84
N ALA A 486 -4.76 -12.62 9.57
CA ALA A 486 -3.73 -13.57 9.17
C ALA A 486 -3.23 -13.29 7.75
N ASN A 487 -1.96 -13.60 7.48
CA ASN A 487 -1.40 -13.56 6.14
C ASN A 487 -0.61 -14.83 5.80
N PHE A 488 -1.07 -15.95 6.33
CA PHE A 488 -0.47 -17.26 6.06
C PHE A 488 -0.74 -17.73 4.63
N LYS A 489 0.04 -18.73 4.21
CA LYS A 489 -0.30 -19.49 3.00
C LYS A 489 -1.75 -19.99 3.11
N PRO A 490 -2.56 -19.89 2.03
CA PRO A 490 -3.94 -20.37 2.03
C PRO A 490 -4.09 -21.79 2.59
N GLY A 491 -5.14 -21.99 3.37
CA GLY A 491 -5.42 -23.27 4.03
C GLY A 491 -4.67 -23.53 5.35
N THR A 492 -3.67 -22.71 5.70
CA THR A 492 -2.92 -22.89 6.97
C THR A 492 -3.83 -22.75 8.18
N LEU A 493 -4.64 -21.69 8.26
CA LEU A 493 -5.60 -21.50 9.35
C LEU A 493 -6.61 -22.64 9.44
N ALA A 494 -7.13 -23.09 8.30
CA ALA A 494 -8.05 -24.22 8.21
C ALA A 494 -7.40 -25.53 8.71
N SER A 495 -6.12 -25.77 8.38
CA SER A 495 -5.37 -26.94 8.84
C SER A 495 -5.13 -26.97 10.36
N LEU A 496 -5.16 -25.80 11.01
CA LEU A 496 -5.10 -25.63 12.45
C LEU A 496 -6.50 -25.75 13.11
N GLY A 497 -7.57 -25.95 12.32
CA GLY A 497 -8.94 -26.05 12.83
C GLY A 497 -9.65 -24.70 13.01
N PHE A 498 -9.16 -23.64 12.33
CA PHE A 498 -9.66 -22.27 12.43
C PHE A 498 -10.09 -21.70 11.06
N SER A 499 -10.75 -22.55 10.22
CA SER A 499 -11.42 -22.03 9.01
C SER A 499 -12.45 -20.97 9.38
N TYR A 500 -12.84 -20.11 8.42
CA TYR A 500 -13.87 -19.10 8.67
C TYR A 500 -15.16 -19.71 9.23
N ASP A 501 -15.62 -20.84 8.70
CA ASP A 501 -16.80 -21.54 9.22
C ASP A 501 -16.61 -22.00 10.68
N ALA A 502 -15.41 -22.48 11.04
CA ALA A 502 -15.11 -22.85 12.41
C ALA A 502 -15.10 -21.64 13.35
N LEU A 503 -14.51 -20.51 12.94
CA LEU A 503 -14.51 -19.26 13.71
C LEU A 503 -15.93 -18.69 13.85
N ARG A 504 -16.68 -18.66 12.75
CA ARG A 504 -18.07 -18.19 12.72
C ARG A 504 -18.99 -19.04 13.60
N SER A 505 -18.74 -20.34 13.73
CA SER A 505 -19.52 -21.20 14.62
C SER A 505 -19.35 -20.83 16.11
N VAL A 506 -18.20 -20.24 16.46
CA VAL A 506 -17.90 -19.74 17.82
C VAL A 506 -18.43 -18.32 18.01
N ASN A 507 -18.21 -17.46 17.01
CA ASN A 507 -18.65 -16.06 17.01
C ASN A 507 -19.22 -15.68 15.65
N PRO A 508 -20.55 -15.65 15.47
CA PRO A 508 -21.19 -15.31 14.19
C PRO A 508 -20.87 -13.91 13.67
N ARG A 509 -20.36 -13.02 14.54
CA ARG A 509 -20.04 -11.64 14.23
C ARG A 509 -18.56 -11.42 13.87
N VAL A 510 -17.72 -12.46 13.98
CA VAL A 510 -16.28 -12.31 13.76
C VAL A 510 -15.98 -11.96 12.29
N VAL A 511 -15.09 -11.00 12.09
CA VAL A 511 -14.52 -10.71 10.78
C VAL A 511 -13.17 -11.43 10.68
N LEU A 512 -13.04 -12.38 9.75
CA LEU A 512 -11.74 -12.95 9.39
C LEU A 512 -11.16 -12.15 8.23
N ALA A 513 -9.99 -11.55 8.42
CA ALA A 513 -9.26 -10.83 7.38
C ALA A 513 -7.94 -11.55 7.07
N GLU A 514 -7.86 -12.06 5.86
CA GLU A 514 -6.69 -12.75 5.34
C GLU A 514 -6.09 -12.02 4.14
N SER A 515 -4.78 -12.08 4.00
CA SER A 515 -4.10 -11.72 2.76
C SER A 515 -3.07 -12.80 2.39
N SER A 516 -2.86 -12.99 1.10
CA SER A 516 -1.86 -13.93 0.60
C SER A 516 -1.29 -13.49 -0.75
N ALA A 517 -0.15 -14.03 -1.15
CA ALA A 517 0.55 -13.58 -2.34
C ALA A 517 -0.32 -13.66 -3.61
N PHE A 518 -1.04 -14.76 -3.80
CA PHE A 518 -1.79 -15.05 -5.02
C PHE A 518 -3.27 -15.40 -4.79
N GLY A 519 -3.82 -15.05 -3.62
CA GLY A 519 -5.21 -15.39 -3.30
C GLY A 519 -5.38 -16.83 -2.81
N SER A 520 -6.62 -17.17 -2.42
CA SER A 520 -6.97 -18.48 -1.82
C SER A 520 -7.35 -19.55 -2.84
N THR A 521 -7.52 -19.18 -4.11
CA THR A 521 -8.00 -20.06 -5.18
C THR A 521 -7.18 -19.87 -6.46
N GLY A 522 -7.40 -20.74 -7.45
CA GLY A 522 -6.74 -20.66 -8.75
C GLY A 522 -5.34 -21.29 -8.80
N PRO A 523 -4.76 -21.42 -9.99
CA PRO A 523 -3.51 -22.18 -10.23
C PRO A 523 -2.28 -21.69 -9.46
N TRP A 524 -2.26 -20.42 -9.01
CA TRP A 524 -1.12 -19.86 -8.28
C TRP A 524 -1.27 -19.88 -6.77
N SER A 525 -2.44 -20.22 -6.23
CA SER A 525 -2.72 -20.14 -4.78
C SER A 525 -1.75 -20.94 -3.91
N ASP A 526 -1.22 -22.05 -4.45
CA ASP A 526 -0.25 -22.90 -3.76
C ASP A 526 1.20 -22.47 -3.90
N ARG A 527 1.49 -21.46 -4.73
CA ARG A 527 2.86 -20.98 -4.93
C ARG A 527 3.36 -20.24 -3.69
N MET A 528 4.63 -20.41 -3.39
CA MET A 528 5.29 -19.52 -2.43
C MET A 528 5.43 -18.14 -3.05
N GLY A 529 4.91 -17.13 -2.36
CA GLY A 529 4.99 -15.74 -2.80
C GLY A 529 5.62 -14.85 -1.72
N TYR A 530 6.55 -14.05 -2.16
CA TYR A 530 7.12 -12.91 -1.44
C TYR A 530 7.00 -11.70 -2.36
N GLY A 531 7.04 -10.48 -1.85
CA GLY A 531 6.91 -9.26 -2.65
C GLY A 531 7.67 -9.29 -3.99
N PRO A 532 8.97 -9.63 -4.02
CA PRO A 532 9.73 -9.75 -5.28
C PRO A 532 9.18 -10.77 -6.28
N LEU A 533 8.65 -11.90 -5.79
CA LEU A 533 8.06 -12.94 -6.66
C LEU A 533 6.68 -12.52 -7.17
N VAL A 534 5.89 -11.83 -6.34
CA VAL A 534 4.63 -11.22 -6.76
C VAL A 534 4.88 -10.23 -7.90
N ARG A 535 5.84 -9.31 -7.74
CA ARG A 535 6.18 -8.34 -8.79
C ARG A 535 6.66 -9.00 -10.08
N ALA A 536 7.46 -10.05 -9.98
CA ALA A 536 7.90 -10.82 -11.14
C ALA A 536 6.72 -11.49 -11.86
N THR A 537 5.88 -12.22 -11.13
CA THR A 537 4.74 -12.98 -11.69
C THR A 537 3.66 -12.05 -12.24
N THR A 538 3.48 -10.86 -11.68
CA THR A 538 2.48 -9.89 -12.15
C THR A 538 2.98 -8.97 -13.25
N GLY A 539 4.25 -9.02 -13.65
CA GLY A 539 4.78 -8.17 -14.72
C GLY A 539 5.33 -6.81 -14.26
N ILE A 540 5.21 -6.47 -12.99
CA ILE A 540 5.68 -5.18 -12.44
C ILE A 540 7.19 -5.02 -12.60
N SER A 541 7.95 -6.11 -12.42
CA SER A 541 9.41 -6.08 -12.62
C SER A 541 9.79 -5.65 -14.04
N ARG A 542 9.00 -6.03 -15.06
CA ARG A 542 9.19 -5.61 -16.45
C ARG A 542 8.90 -4.13 -16.69
N LEU A 543 8.02 -3.54 -15.90
CA LEU A 543 7.74 -2.09 -15.94
C LEU A 543 8.82 -1.28 -15.21
N TRP A 544 9.67 -1.93 -14.39
CA TRP A 544 10.64 -1.24 -13.53
C TRP A 544 12.06 -1.40 -14.06
N THR A 545 12.30 -0.85 -15.26
CA THR A 545 13.57 -0.89 -15.99
C THR A 545 14.02 0.51 -16.36
N SER A 546 15.30 0.68 -16.72
CA SER A 546 15.83 1.98 -17.16
C SER A 546 15.25 2.47 -18.49
N GLY A 547 14.67 1.55 -19.28
CA GLY A 547 14.27 1.82 -20.67
C GLY A 547 15.46 1.88 -21.63
N ASP A 548 16.68 1.65 -21.17
CA ASP A 548 17.88 1.57 -21.99
C ASP A 548 17.99 0.16 -22.60
N ALA A 549 18.13 0.07 -23.91
CA ALA A 549 18.20 -1.21 -24.62
C ALA A 549 19.44 -2.05 -24.23
N ASP A 550 20.49 -1.39 -23.78
CA ASP A 550 21.74 -2.05 -23.35
C ASP A 550 21.69 -2.48 -21.87
N ASP A 551 20.67 -2.04 -21.10
CA ASP A 551 20.51 -2.35 -19.69
C ASP A 551 19.34 -3.32 -19.46
N ALA A 552 19.64 -4.59 -19.30
CA ALA A 552 18.68 -5.64 -18.96
C ALA A 552 18.32 -5.68 -17.44
N GLY A 553 18.61 -4.61 -16.68
CA GLY A 553 18.39 -4.54 -15.24
C GLY A 553 16.93 -4.38 -14.86
N PHE A 554 16.50 -5.12 -13.82
CA PHE A 554 15.22 -4.95 -13.13
C PHE A 554 15.48 -4.25 -11.80
N TYR A 555 14.86 -3.08 -11.55
CA TYR A 555 15.23 -2.19 -10.46
C TYR A 555 14.23 -2.13 -9.30
N ASP A 556 13.40 -3.17 -9.17
CA ASP A 556 12.39 -3.32 -8.12
C ASP A 556 12.87 -4.15 -6.90
N SER A 557 14.16 -4.47 -6.78
CA SER A 557 14.64 -5.39 -5.73
C SER A 557 14.56 -4.83 -4.31
N THR A 558 14.53 -3.51 -4.14
CA THR A 558 14.57 -2.83 -2.84
C THR A 558 13.25 -2.26 -2.39
N THR A 559 12.24 -2.22 -3.25
CA THR A 559 10.91 -1.75 -2.85
C THR A 559 10.18 -2.78 -2.00
N ILE A 560 9.40 -2.30 -1.06
CA ILE A 560 8.49 -3.12 -0.23
C ILE A 560 7.12 -3.26 -0.90
N PHE A 561 6.85 -2.49 -1.97
CA PHE A 561 5.60 -2.63 -2.73
C PHE A 561 5.38 -4.10 -3.18
N PRO A 562 4.17 -4.71 -3.01
CA PRO A 562 2.93 -4.06 -2.59
C PRO A 562 2.55 -4.23 -1.10
N ASP A 563 3.42 -4.70 -0.21
CA ASP A 563 3.07 -5.20 1.13
C ASP A 563 2.30 -4.17 1.99
N HIS A 564 2.77 -2.93 2.09
CA HIS A 564 2.08 -1.87 2.85
C HIS A 564 0.72 -1.49 2.24
N VAL A 565 0.64 -1.47 0.91
CA VAL A 565 -0.61 -1.18 0.18
C VAL A 565 -1.63 -2.29 0.41
N VAL A 566 -1.19 -3.55 0.38
CA VAL A 566 -2.05 -4.73 0.64
C VAL A 566 -2.59 -4.72 2.06
N ALA A 567 -1.77 -4.37 3.05
CA ALA A 567 -2.23 -4.22 4.43
C ALA A 567 -3.36 -3.19 4.54
N ARG A 568 -3.23 -2.04 3.87
CA ARG A 568 -4.27 -1.00 3.86
C ARG A 568 -5.52 -1.40 3.08
N ILE A 569 -5.39 -2.05 1.94
CA ILE A 569 -6.53 -2.60 1.19
C ILE A 569 -7.28 -3.62 2.06
N THR A 570 -6.56 -4.48 2.78
CA THR A 570 -7.15 -5.43 3.72
C THR A 570 -7.84 -4.70 4.89
N ALA A 571 -7.22 -3.64 5.43
CA ALA A 571 -7.78 -2.81 6.49
C ALA A 571 -9.07 -2.09 6.04
N ILE A 572 -9.10 -1.54 4.83
CA ILE A 572 -10.30 -0.90 4.23
C ILE A 572 -11.46 -1.89 4.15
N ALA A 573 -11.21 -3.09 3.58
CA ALA A 573 -12.25 -4.12 3.47
C ALA A 573 -12.71 -4.63 4.84
N THR A 574 -11.79 -4.80 5.79
CA THR A 574 -12.08 -5.18 7.17
C THR A 574 -12.95 -4.13 7.87
N LEU A 575 -12.59 -2.86 7.75
CA LEU A 575 -13.35 -1.77 8.36
C LEU A 575 -14.74 -1.62 7.73
N ALA A 576 -14.84 -1.80 6.41
CA ALA A 576 -16.13 -1.85 5.73
C ALA A 576 -16.99 -3.04 6.22
N ALA A 577 -16.39 -4.21 6.44
CA ALA A 577 -17.06 -5.38 7.02
C ALA A 577 -17.53 -5.10 8.47
N LEU A 578 -16.72 -4.45 9.30
CA LEU A 578 -17.09 -4.05 10.66
C LEU A 578 -18.23 -3.02 10.67
N ILE A 579 -18.23 -2.07 9.72
CA ILE A 579 -19.34 -1.11 9.54
C ILE A 579 -20.64 -1.86 9.17
N ASN A 580 -20.57 -2.78 8.20
CA ASN A 580 -21.71 -3.59 7.80
C ASN A 580 -22.20 -4.52 8.91
N ARG A 581 -21.28 -5.12 9.66
CA ARG A 581 -21.60 -5.99 10.80
C ARG A 581 -22.48 -5.30 11.84
N ASP A 582 -22.22 -4.03 12.11
CA ASP A 582 -23.00 -3.26 13.08
C ASP A 582 -24.45 -3.05 12.64
N ASP A 583 -24.74 -3.18 11.34
CA ASP A 583 -26.09 -3.13 10.76
C ASP A 583 -26.73 -4.51 10.58
N ALA A 584 -25.95 -5.45 10.04
CA ALA A 584 -26.46 -6.75 9.60
C ALA A 584 -26.34 -7.85 10.67
N ASP A 585 -25.64 -7.58 11.77
CA ASP A 585 -25.35 -8.51 12.89
C ASP A 585 -24.63 -9.80 12.46
N VAL A 586 -23.84 -9.72 11.39
CA VAL A 586 -23.04 -10.84 10.85
C VAL A 586 -21.63 -10.40 10.54
N GLY A 587 -20.66 -11.31 10.77
CA GLY A 587 -19.27 -11.14 10.36
C GLY A 587 -19.07 -11.35 8.86
N ALA A 588 -17.82 -11.32 8.42
CA ALA A 588 -17.43 -11.51 7.03
C ALA A 588 -16.05 -12.18 6.92
N HIS A 589 -15.78 -12.84 5.80
CA HIS A 589 -14.46 -13.33 5.42
C HIS A 589 -13.89 -12.45 4.32
N VAL A 590 -12.91 -11.63 4.66
CA VAL A 590 -12.13 -10.82 3.72
C VAL A 590 -10.88 -11.57 3.31
N HIS A 591 -10.61 -11.69 2.01
CA HIS A 591 -9.37 -12.26 1.51
C HIS A 591 -8.79 -11.41 0.38
N ILE A 592 -7.57 -10.88 0.57
CA ILE A 592 -6.90 -10.01 -0.39
C ILE A 592 -5.71 -10.74 -1.02
N SER A 593 -5.66 -10.75 -2.35
CA SER A 593 -4.50 -11.23 -3.12
C SER A 593 -3.52 -10.08 -3.36
N GLN A 594 -2.25 -10.24 -2.96
CA GLN A 594 -1.20 -9.24 -3.25
C GLN A 594 -1.02 -9.04 -4.75
N ALA A 595 -1.08 -10.10 -5.54
CA ALA A 595 -0.96 -10.03 -6.99
C ALA A 595 -2.08 -9.20 -7.62
N GLU A 596 -3.32 -9.43 -7.20
CA GLU A 596 -4.46 -8.66 -7.69
C GLU A 596 -4.43 -7.20 -7.21
N ALA A 597 -4.06 -6.97 -5.95
CA ALA A 597 -3.87 -5.62 -5.42
C ALA A 597 -2.82 -4.85 -6.24
N ALA A 598 -1.66 -5.46 -6.50
CA ALA A 598 -0.58 -4.85 -7.26
C ALA A 598 -0.97 -4.51 -8.71
N VAL A 599 -1.69 -5.41 -9.39
CA VAL A 599 -2.20 -5.17 -10.76
C VAL A 599 -3.24 -4.04 -10.76
N ASN A 600 -4.14 -4.00 -9.77
CA ASN A 600 -5.13 -2.92 -9.66
C ASN A 600 -4.48 -1.55 -9.39
N GLN A 601 -3.33 -1.49 -8.69
CA GLN A 601 -2.57 -0.25 -8.49
C GLN A 601 -1.99 0.33 -9.80
N LEU A 602 -1.76 -0.51 -10.79
CA LEU A 602 -1.19 -0.16 -12.09
C LEU A 602 -2.18 -0.39 -13.25
N ALA A 603 -3.48 -0.45 -12.96
CA ALA A 603 -4.52 -0.83 -13.91
C ALA A 603 -4.43 -0.06 -15.22
N THR A 604 -4.18 1.25 -15.20
CA THR A 604 -4.04 2.09 -16.40
C THR A 604 -2.92 1.58 -17.31
N SER A 605 -1.74 1.28 -16.77
CA SER A 605 -0.61 0.77 -17.56
C SER A 605 -0.92 -0.60 -18.17
N TYR A 606 -1.49 -1.52 -17.39
CA TYR A 606 -1.86 -2.85 -17.88
C TYR A 606 -2.91 -2.81 -18.98
N VAL A 607 -3.95 -1.99 -18.80
CA VAL A 607 -5.02 -1.85 -19.78
C VAL A 607 -4.52 -1.16 -21.05
N THR A 608 -3.63 -0.17 -20.91
CA THR A 608 -2.96 0.48 -22.04
C THR A 608 -2.17 -0.51 -22.90
N ASP A 609 -1.36 -1.37 -22.26
CA ASP A 609 -0.55 -2.37 -22.97
C ASP A 609 -1.43 -3.46 -23.58
N ALA A 610 -2.47 -3.92 -22.88
CA ALA A 610 -3.42 -4.88 -23.40
C ALA A 610 -4.22 -4.34 -24.59
N ALA A 611 -4.63 -3.08 -24.56
CA ALA A 611 -5.33 -2.41 -25.66
C ALA A 611 -4.45 -2.35 -26.92
N ARG A 612 -3.17 -1.98 -26.78
CA ARG A 612 -2.20 -2.00 -27.89
C ARG A 612 -2.01 -3.40 -28.45
N ALA A 613 -1.84 -4.39 -27.58
CA ALA A 613 -1.69 -5.79 -27.99
C ALA A 613 -2.92 -6.32 -28.74
N ALA A 614 -4.11 -5.82 -28.41
CA ALA A 614 -5.36 -6.11 -29.11
C ALA A 614 -5.56 -5.31 -30.42
N GLY A 615 -4.63 -4.43 -30.77
CA GLY A 615 -4.66 -3.67 -32.02
C GLY A 615 -5.45 -2.36 -31.96
N PHE A 616 -5.82 -1.88 -30.79
CA PHE A 616 -6.43 -0.56 -30.63
C PHE A 616 -5.38 0.53 -30.80
N ASP A 617 -5.80 1.67 -31.41
CA ASP A 617 -5.01 2.89 -31.48
C ASP A 617 -5.07 3.61 -30.12
N VAL A 618 -3.96 3.57 -29.38
CA VAL A 618 -3.82 4.19 -28.07
C VAL A 618 -2.98 5.45 -28.20
N ALA A 619 -3.59 6.59 -27.90
CA ALA A 619 -2.86 7.85 -27.80
C ALA A 619 -2.07 7.91 -26.50
N ASP A 620 -0.75 8.02 -26.62
CA ASP A 620 0.18 8.10 -25.49
C ASP A 620 0.14 9.45 -24.76
N ASP A 621 0.53 9.45 -23.50
CA ASP A 621 0.82 10.67 -22.77
C ASP A 621 2.12 11.31 -23.30
N ASP A 622 2.05 12.58 -23.65
CA ASP A 622 3.20 13.37 -24.14
C ASP A 622 4.04 13.96 -22.99
N ALA A 623 3.64 13.74 -21.74
CA ALA A 623 4.35 14.24 -20.57
C ALA A 623 5.79 13.68 -20.48
N VAL A 624 6.72 14.51 -20.07
CA VAL A 624 8.10 14.13 -19.83
C VAL A 624 8.40 14.20 -18.35
N HIS A 625 8.54 13.03 -17.74
CA HIS A 625 9.02 12.86 -16.38
C HIS A 625 10.45 12.34 -16.45
N ALA A 626 11.43 13.08 -15.92
CA ALA A 626 12.82 12.64 -15.99
C ALA A 626 13.62 12.98 -14.74
N VAL A 627 14.67 12.18 -14.53
CA VAL A 627 15.64 12.35 -13.45
C VAL A 627 16.84 13.10 -13.99
N TYR A 628 17.22 14.18 -13.34
CA TYR A 628 18.29 15.07 -13.74
C TYR A 628 19.40 15.13 -12.70
N PRO A 629 20.69 15.16 -13.12
CA PRO A 629 21.80 15.30 -12.21
C PRO A 629 21.84 16.70 -11.59
N CYS A 630 22.24 16.80 -10.34
CA CYS A 630 22.50 18.05 -9.63
C CYS A 630 23.95 18.10 -9.12
N ALA A 631 24.39 19.27 -8.69
CA ALA A 631 25.73 19.41 -8.09
C ALA A 631 25.87 18.56 -6.83
N GLY A 632 26.98 17.85 -6.71
CA GLY A 632 27.25 16.96 -5.59
C GLY A 632 27.48 15.51 -6.00
N ASP A 633 27.67 14.64 -5.03
CA ASP A 633 27.93 13.22 -5.26
C ASP A 633 26.62 12.43 -5.15
N ASP A 634 26.15 11.91 -6.30
CA ASP A 634 24.87 11.19 -6.42
C ASP A 634 23.64 12.03 -6.00
N GLU A 635 23.67 13.33 -6.34
CA GLU A 635 22.56 14.24 -6.12
C GLU A 635 21.72 14.40 -7.38
N TRP A 636 20.41 14.29 -7.24
CA TRP A 636 19.46 14.23 -8.34
C TRP A 636 18.19 15.00 -8.00
N CYS A 637 17.49 15.44 -9.03
CA CYS A 637 16.12 15.93 -8.94
C CYS A 637 15.24 15.32 -10.04
N VAL A 638 13.94 15.44 -9.88
CA VAL A 638 12.94 15.13 -10.89
C VAL A 638 12.31 16.44 -11.33
N ILE A 639 12.10 16.58 -12.64
CA ILE A 639 11.27 17.63 -13.22
C ILE A 639 10.25 16.95 -14.13
N SER A 640 8.98 17.38 -14.02
CA SER A 640 7.86 16.86 -14.80
C SER A 640 7.25 17.95 -15.68
N VAL A 641 7.36 17.79 -16.99
CA VAL A 641 6.71 18.65 -17.98
C VAL A 641 5.47 17.93 -18.49
N ARG A 642 4.30 18.38 -18.08
CA ARG A 642 3.00 17.73 -18.35
C ARG A 642 2.33 18.26 -19.63
N ARG A 643 2.64 19.51 -20.01
CA ARG A 643 1.98 20.25 -21.08
C ARG A 643 2.88 21.38 -21.59
N ASP A 644 2.49 22.01 -22.70
CA ASP A 644 3.25 23.10 -23.34
C ASP A 644 3.49 24.29 -22.40
N ASP A 645 2.53 24.62 -21.53
CA ASP A 645 2.72 25.72 -20.55
C ASP A 645 3.87 25.43 -19.60
N ASP A 646 4.00 24.20 -19.11
CA ASP A 646 5.12 23.78 -18.26
C ASP A 646 6.45 23.90 -19.02
N ARG A 647 6.43 23.59 -20.35
CA ARG A 647 7.61 23.70 -21.20
C ARG A 647 8.06 25.16 -21.38
N VAL A 648 7.10 26.05 -21.59
CA VAL A 648 7.36 27.51 -21.70
C VAL A 648 7.87 28.08 -20.38
N ALA A 649 7.28 27.65 -19.24
CA ALA A 649 7.71 28.09 -17.92
C ALA A 649 9.14 27.61 -17.60
N LEU A 650 9.46 26.35 -17.89
CA LEU A 650 10.79 25.79 -17.69
C LEU A 650 11.85 26.49 -18.60
N ALA A 651 11.52 26.81 -19.85
CA ALA A 651 12.43 27.56 -20.72
C ALA A 651 12.84 28.90 -20.10
N LYS A 652 11.90 29.61 -19.47
CA LYS A 652 12.17 30.88 -18.77
C LYS A 652 13.10 30.68 -17.57
N VAL A 653 12.92 29.60 -16.81
CA VAL A 653 13.78 29.23 -15.66
C VAL A 653 15.21 28.96 -16.14
N LEU A 654 15.37 28.26 -17.25
CA LEU A 654 16.67 27.95 -17.84
C LEU A 654 17.32 29.19 -18.52
N GLY A 655 16.56 30.28 -18.78
CA GLY A 655 17.05 31.47 -19.47
C GLY A 655 17.23 31.27 -20.97
N VAL A 656 16.48 30.34 -21.59
CA VAL A 656 16.53 30.04 -23.02
C VAL A 656 15.25 30.48 -23.71
N ALA A 657 15.33 30.76 -25.01
CA ALA A 657 14.16 31.19 -25.78
C ALA A 657 13.16 30.04 -25.98
N GLU A 658 13.68 28.85 -26.21
CA GLU A 658 12.88 27.64 -26.44
C GLU A 658 13.67 26.39 -25.99
N LEU A 659 12.95 25.38 -25.53
CA LEU A 659 13.54 24.07 -25.21
C LEU A 659 13.57 23.17 -26.45
N ALA A 660 14.60 22.33 -26.54
CA ALA A 660 14.80 21.40 -27.65
C ALA A 660 13.54 20.56 -27.92
N GLY A 661 13.21 20.30 -29.18
CA GLY A 661 11.98 19.60 -29.58
C GLY A 661 12.05 18.09 -29.34
N GLY A 662 13.23 17.50 -29.56
CA GLY A 662 13.45 16.08 -29.35
C GLY A 662 13.55 15.72 -27.84
N ARG A 663 13.08 14.53 -27.47
CA ARG A 663 13.08 14.09 -26.04
C ARG A 663 14.51 14.01 -25.46
N THR A 664 15.45 13.47 -26.24
CA THR A 664 16.83 13.30 -25.80
C THR A 664 17.52 14.65 -25.64
N GLU A 665 17.47 15.49 -26.66
CA GLU A 665 18.06 16.84 -26.66
C GLU A 665 17.45 17.73 -25.56
N PHE A 666 16.15 17.57 -25.31
CA PHE A 666 15.48 18.24 -24.19
C PHE A 666 16.05 17.80 -22.84
N ILE A 667 16.18 16.48 -22.60
CA ILE A 667 16.74 15.95 -21.35
C ILE A 667 18.19 16.40 -21.18
N ASP A 668 18.98 16.40 -22.24
CA ASP A 668 20.38 16.84 -22.20
C ASP A 668 20.48 18.33 -21.86
N GLN A 669 19.68 19.17 -22.50
CA GLN A 669 19.67 20.63 -22.26
C GLN A 669 19.30 20.95 -20.79
N VAL A 670 18.31 20.27 -20.22
CA VAL A 670 17.92 20.46 -18.83
C VAL A 670 19.01 19.90 -17.90
N SER A 671 19.62 18.76 -18.24
CA SER A 671 20.72 18.14 -17.47
C SER A 671 21.93 19.05 -17.36
N GLU A 672 22.32 19.74 -18.44
CA GLU A 672 23.42 20.71 -18.44
C GLU A 672 23.16 21.87 -17.46
N TRP A 673 21.91 22.33 -17.38
CA TRP A 673 21.53 23.42 -16.48
C TRP A 673 21.49 22.96 -15.01
N THR A 674 20.97 21.75 -14.71
CA THR A 674 20.81 21.26 -13.34
C THR A 674 22.12 20.76 -12.74
N ALA A 675 23.02 20.14 -13.53
CA ALA A 675 24.24 19.47 -13.07
C ALA A 675 25.21 20.38 -12.28
N VAL A 676 25.13 21.68 -12.51
CA VAL A 676 26.01 22.68 -11.87
C VAL A 676 25.32 23.44 -10.71
N ARG A 677 24.12 23.02 -10.32
CA ARG A 677 23.28 23.66 -9.30
C ARG A 677 22.89 22.70 -8.18
N ASP A 678 22.70 23.24 -7.00
CA ASP A 678 22.15 22.48 -5.87
C ASP A 678 20.71 22.02 -6.18
N LYS A 679 20.35 20.78 -5.76
CA LYS A 679 19.03 20.21 -6.04
C LYS A 679 17.87 21.03 -5.43
N ALA A 680 18.08 21.64 -4.25
CA ALA A 680 17.06 22.46 -3.61
C ALA A 680 16.85 23.79 -4.35
N GLU A 681 17.93 24.41 -4.84
CA GLU A 681 17.86 25.63 -5.67
C GLU A 681 17.13 25.36 -7.00
N VAL A 682 17.47 24.24 -7.67
CA VAL A 682 16.81 23.82 -8.91
C VAL A 682 15.32 23.64 -8.68
N VAL A 683 14.96 22.86 -7.66
CA VAL A 683 13.54 22.52 -7.39
C VAL A 683 12.74 23.76 -7.00
N ALA A 684 13.29 24.64 -6.15
CA ALA A 684 12.60 25.87 -5.77
C ALA A 684 12.32 26.75 -7.01
N ALA A 685 13.33 27.00 -7.86
CA ALA A 685 13.15 27.82 -9.06
C ALA A 685 12.12 27.23 -10.04
N VAL A 686 12.07 25.90 -10.19
CA VAL A 686 11.14 25.22 -11.10
C VAL A 686 9.72 25.21 -10.53
N GLN A 687 9.57 24.94 -9.21
CA GLN A 687 8.27 24.99 -8.51
C GLN A 687 7.69 26.42 -8.48
N ASP A 688 8.51 27.45 -8.24
CA ASP A 688 8.09 28.87 -8.29
C ASP A 688 7.55 29.27 -9.66
N ALA A 689 7.98 28.59 -10.73
CA ALA A 689 7.44 28.77 -12.08
C ALA A 689 6.18 27.90 -12.35
N GLY A 690 5.67 27.15 -11.37
CA GLY A 690 4.48 26.29 -11.48
C GLY A 690 4.73 24.94 -12.17
N VAL A 691 5.99 24.56 -12.38
CA VAL A 691 6.37 23.28 -12.99
C VAL A 691 6.67 22.26 -11.86
N PRO A 692 6.04 21.06 -11.86
CA PRO A 692 6.32 20.08 -10.82
C PRO A 692 7.77 19.62 -10.83
N ALA A 693 8.42 19.72 -9.67
CA ALA A 693 9.80 19.25 -9.46
C ALA A 693 9.99 18.79 -8.01
N GLY A 694 10.89 17.85 -7.80
CA GLY A 694 11.22 17.34 -6.47
C GLY A 694 12.68 16.91 -6.33
N PRO A 695 13.34 17.23 -5.18
CA PRO A 695 14.68 16.74 -4.91
C PRO A 695 14.63 15.24 -4.61
N MET A 696 15.64 14.48 -5.04
CA MET A 696 15.76 13.10 -4.59
C MET A 696 16.14 13.07 -3.10
N ASN A 697 15.21 12.60 -2.29
CA ASN A 697 15.37 12.47 -0.85
C ASN A 697 15.77 11.03 -0.47
N ARG A 698 16.67 10.93 0.52
CA ARG A 698 16.98 9.73 1.27
C ARG A 698 16.21 9.73 2.59
N ALA A 699 16.26 8.64 3.35
CA ALA A 699 15.53 8.55 4.62
C ALA A 699 15.82 9.71 5.59
N VAL A 700 17.07 10.14 5.67
CA VAL A 700 17.47 11.29 6.52
C VAL A 700 16.95 12.63 5.98
N ASP A 701 16.87 12.78 4.66
CA ASP A 701 16.37 14.00 4.01
C ASP A 701 14.87 14.16 4.23
N VAL A 702 14.10 13.05 4.29
CA VAL A 702 12.66 13.08 4.58
C VAL A 702 12.38 13.64 5.98
N LEU A 703 13.18 13.27 6.99
CA LEU A 703 13.04 13.86 8.34
C LEU A 703 13.36 15.34 8.38
N ALA A 704 14.32 15.77 7.57
CA ALA A 704 14.74 17.18 7.48
C ALA A 704 13.84 18.00 6.54
N ASP A 705 12.90 17.37 5.84
CA ASP A 705 12.02 18.04 4.88
C ASP A 705 11.15 19.10 5.58
N PRO A 706 11.16 20.38 5.13
CA PRO A 706 10.42 21.46 5.80
C PRO A 706 8.91 21.21 5.88
N GLN A 707 8.31 20.54 4.88
CA GLN A 707 6.87 20.22 4.88
C GLN A 707 6.56 19.13 5.89
N VAL A 708 7.36 18.06 5.91
CA VAL A 708 7.24 16.96 6.87
C VAL A 708 7.38 17.46 8.31
N ALA A 709 8.36 18.34 8.55
CA ALA A 709 8.58 18.96 9.88
C ALA A 709 7.42 19.89 10.28
N PHE A 710 6.94 20.74 9.37
CA PHE A 710 5.82 21.66 9.61
C PHE A 710 4.53 20.92 9.95
N ARG A 711 4.26 19.80 9.26
CA ARG A 711 3.03 19.01 9.42
C ARG A 711 3.14 17.95 10.51
N HIS A 712 4.29 17.86 11.19
CA HIS A 712 4.53 16.91 12.29
C HIS A 712 4.23 15.45 11.91
N LEU A 713 4.61 15.04 10.68
CA LEU A 713 4.37 13.68 10.21
C LEU A 713 5.01 12.63 11.11
N TYR A 714 6.18 12.95 11.68
CA TYR A 714 6.90 12.06 12.57
C TYR A 714 6.92 12.57 14.01
N ALA A 715 6.84 11.63 14.94
CA ALA A 715 7.07 11.84 16.37
C ALA A 715 8.11 10.82 16.88
N ASP A 716 8.74 11.15 17.99
CA ASP A 716 9.76 10.32 18.61
C ASP A 716 9.13 9.22 19.49
N MET A 717 9.24 7.98 19.08
CA MET A 717 8.84 6.83 19.89
C MET A 717 10.00 6.42 20.80
N VAL A 718 9.75 6.47 22.10
CA VAL A 718 10.68 5.98 23.12
C VAL A 718 10.39 4.50 23.39
N HIS A 719 11.41 3.66 23.22
CA HIS A 719 11.31 2.23 23.52
C HIS A 719 12.42 1.83 24.51
N PRO A 720 12.10 1.10 25.60
CA PRO A 720 13.07 0.82 26.68
C PRO A 720 14.35 0.08 26.23
N LEU A 721 14.27 -0.68 25.15
CA LEU A 721 15.39 -1.47 24.62
C LEU A 721 16.30 -0.70 23.64
N PHE A 722 16.00 0.56 23.34
CA PHE A 722 16.81 1.38 22.41
C PHE A 722 17.32 2.63 23.10
N ALA A 723 18.62 2.93 22.88
CA ALA A 723 19.30 4.04 23.53
C ALA A 723 18.81 5.43 23.10
N ALA A 724 18.20 5.53 21.92
CA ALA A 724 17.68 6.79 21.38
C ALA A 724 16.23 6.59 20.90
N PRO A 725 15.41 7.64 20.96
CA PRO A 725 14.08 7.61 20.34
C PRO A 725 14.16 7.26 18.85
N MET A 726 13.09 6.68 18.34
CA MET A 726 12.96 6.31 16.94
C MET A 726 11.86 7.16 16.29
N PRO A 727 12.12 7.82 15.16
CA PRO A 727 11.07 8.52 14.44
C PRO A 727 10.05 7.50 13.93
N THR A 728 8.78 7.82 14.12
CA THR A 728 7.66 7.01 13.65
C THR A 728 6.49 7.92 13.30
N GLU A 729 5.59 7.46 12.44
CA GLU A 729 4.45 8.26 11.98
C GLU A 729 3.54 8.63 13.17
N ALA A 730 3.24 9.93 13.32
CA ALA A 730 2.37 10.46 14.36
C ALA A 730 0.88 10.27 14.02
N HIS A 731 0.55 10.23 12.75
CA HIS A 731 -0.81 10.07 12.22
C HIS A 731 -0.78 9.58 10.77
N PRO A 732 -1.84 8.92 10.28
CA PRO A 732 -1.95 8.54 8.86
C PRO A 732 -2.32 9.73 7.95
N ALA A 733 -2.93 10.76 8.52
CA ALA A 733 -3.19 12.11 8.00
C ALA A 733 -3.60 12.98 9.19
N PRO A 734 -3.40 14.32 9.13
CA PRO A 734 -3.90 15.23 10.17
C PRO A 734 -5.43 15.21 10.23
N PHE A 735 -5.98 14.75 11.34
CA PHE A 735 -7.40 14.86 11.68
C PHE A 735 -7.62 16.08 12.59
N ARG A 736 -8.75 16.75 12.45
CA ARG A 736 -9.07 17.89 13.34
C ARG A 736 -9.53 17.44 14.72
N ARG A 737 -10.22 16.29 14.82
CA ARG A 737 -10.87 15.79 16.04
C ARG A 737 -10.32 14.47 16.55
N ILE A 738 -9.80 13.60 15.67
CA ILE A 738 -9.17 12.35 16.08
C ILE A 738 -7.73 12.67 16.53
N ALA A 739 -7.40 12.26 17.75
CA ALA A 739 -6.08 12.49 18.32
C ALA A 739 -4.98 11.68 17.61
N ASP A 740 -3.76 12.21 17.62
CA ASP A 740 -2.57 11.53 17.12
C ASP A 740 -2.37 10.16 17.78
N VAL A 741 -1.62 9.31 17.11
CA VAL A 741 -1.36 7.92 17.51
C VAL A 741 -0.64 7.86 18.85
N PRO A 742 -1.08 7.03 19.81
CA PRO A 742 -0.27 6.76 20.99
C PRO A 742 0.97 5.97 20.57
N LEU A 743 2.12 6.28 21.15
CA LEU A 743 3.39 5.63 20.80
C LEU A 743 3.84 4.70 21.94
N ARG A 744 3.00 3.69 22.25
CA ARG A 744 3.37 2.66 23.24
C ARG A 744 4.40 1.71 22.62
N PRO A 745 5.44 1.30 23.38
CA PRO A 745 6.45 0.37 22.88
C PRO A 745 5.85 -0.95 22.37
N ALA A 746 6.45 -1.50 21.34
CA ALA A 746 6.13 -2.84 20.87
C ALA A 746 6.51 -3.92 21.91
N PRO A 747 5.70 -4.98 22.06
CA PRO A 747 5.94 -5.97 23.12
C PRO A 747 7.07 -6.94 22.80
N MET A 748 7.65 -7.52 23.86
CA MET A 748 8.48 -8.74 23.79
C MET A 748 7.59 -9.97 23.55
N PRO A 749 8.14 -11.09 23.04
CA PRO A 749 7.34 -12.29 22.77
C PRO A 749 6.64 -12.80 24.03
N GLY A 750 5.31 -12.85 24.04
CA GLY A 750 4.53 -13.31 25.18
C GLY A 750 4.56 -12.38 26.41
N GLU A 751 4.95 -11.12 26.25
CA GLU A 751 5.08 -10.16 27.37
C GLU A 751 3.79 -10.01 28.17
N HIS A 752 2.64 -10.01 27.50
CA HIS A 752 1.33 -9.81 28.15
C HIS A 752 0.56 -11.11 28.38
N THR A 753 1.21 -12.27 28.25
CA THR A 753 0.53 -13.57 28.35
C THR A 753 -0.23 -13.74 29.65
N ARG A 754 0.38 -13.41 30.80
CA ARG A 754 -0.28 -13.54 32.11
C ARG A 754 -1.44 -12.57 32.30
N GLU A 755 -1.29 -11.35 31.79
CA GLU A 755 -2.32 -10.32 31.85
C GLU A 755 -3.53 -10.71 30.98
N ILE A 756 -3.28 -11.16 29.75
CA ILE A 756 -4.33 -11.62 28.84
C ILE A 756 -5.01 -12.91 29.37
N ALA A 757 -4.22 -13.82 29.94
CA ALA A 757 -4.75 -15.04 30.57
C ALA A 757 -5.72 -14.70 31.72
N ALA A 758 -5.37 -13.77 32.58
CA ALA A 758 -6.23 -13.35 33.69
C ALA A 758 -7.41 -12.48 33.26
N GLY A 759 -7.16 -11.44 32.43
CA GLY A 759 -8.14 -10.41 32.08
C GLY A 759 -9.10 -10.77 30.96
N VAL A 760 -8.63 -11.50 29.93
CA VAL A 760 -9.42 -11.86 28.76
C VAL A 760 -9.87 -13.31 28.78
N LEU A 761 -8.96 -14.22 29.13
CA LEU A 761 -9.27 -15.64 29.26
C LEU A 761 -9.84 -16.01 30.63
N GLU A 762 -9.86 -15.13 31.63
CA GLU A 762 -10.35 -15.33 32.99
C GLU A 762 -9.78 -16.61 33.64
N LEU A 763 -8.47 -16.89 33.40
CA LEU A 763 -7.77 -18.04 33.99
C LEU A 763 -7.24 -17.66 35.38
N GLY A 764 -7.27 -18.62 36.30
CA GLY A 764 -6.59 -18.47 37.58
C GLY A 764 -5.07 -18.49 37.45
N ALA A 765 -4.34 -17.86 38.36
CA ALA A 765 -2.88 -17.82 38.33
C ALA A 765 -2.25 -19.22 38.25
N ASP A 766 -2.75 -20.18 39.05
CA ASP A 766 -2.23 -21.57 39.07
C ASP A 766 -2.46 -22.28 37.72
N ASP A 767 -3.61 -22.07 37.09
CA ASP A 767 -3.89 -22.64 35.75
C ASP A 767 -3.00 -22.02 34.71
N THR A 768 -2.76 -20.72 34.78
CA THR A 768 -1.87 -19.99 33.85
C THR A 768 -0.43 -20.53 33.94
N GLU A 769 0.12 -20.66 35.15
CA GLU A 769 1.47 -21.21 35.34
C GLU A 769 1.57 -22.68 34.93
N ARG A 770 0.53 -23.49 35.18
CA ARG A 770 0.47 -24.86 34.67
C ARG A 770 0.52 -24.90 33.14
N LEU A 771 -0.26 -24.08 32.45
CA LEU A 771 -0.28 -24.01 30.97
C LEU A 771 1.06 -23.50 30.40
N ILE A 772 1.77 -22.63 31.12
CA ILE A 772 3.13 -22.22 30.76
C ILE A 772 4.12 -23.38 30.94
N ALA A 773 4.02 -24.12 32.05
CA ALA A 773 4.87 -25.29 32.32
C ALA A 773 4.63 -26.41 31.28
N ASP A 774 3.39 -26.61 30.84
CA ASP A 774 3.00 -27.57 29.80
C ASP A 774 3.34 -27.13 28.38
N GLY A 775 3.85 -25.87 28.19
CA GLY A 775 4.21 -25.32 26.89
C GLY A 775 3.03 -24.91 25.99
N VAL A 776 1.82 -24.87 26.55
CA VAL A 776 0.60 -24.39 25.86
C VAL A 776 0.63 -22.86 25.74
N LEU A 777 1.04 -22.18 26.81
CA LEU A 777 1.34 -20.78 26.86
C LEU A 777 2.86 -20.57 26.99
N PHE A 778 3.36 -19.44 26.56
CA PHE A 778 4.68 -18.97 26.98
C PHE A 778 4.62 -17.50 27.37
N ALA A 779 5.44 -17.10 28.33
CA ALA A 779 5.52 -15.72 28.79
C ALA A 779 6.96 -15.24 28.74
N TRP A 780 7.11 -13.96 28.41
CA TRP A 780 8.42 -13.30 28.48
C TRP A 780 8.96 -13.36 29.90
N THR A 781 10.21 -13.71 30.02
CA THR A 781 10.99 -13.58 31.26
C THR A 781 12.17 -12.67 30.97
N GLU A 782 12.32 -11.63 31.75
CA GLU A 782 13.53 -10.80 31.64
C GLU A 782 14.77 -11.72 31.75
N PRO A 783 15.74 -11.58 30.83
CA PRO A 783 17.01 -12.29 31.00
C PRO A 783 17.58 -11.91 32.38
N GLU A 784 17.87 -12.91 33.20
CA GLU A 784 18.60 -12.64 34.45
C GLU A 784 19.80 -11.77 34.09
N THR A 785 19.87 -10.59 34.67
CA THR A 785 21.05 -9.71 34.58
C THR A 785 22.22 -10.45 35.25
N GLY A 786 22.69 -11.48 34.54
CA GLY A 786 23.81 -12.29 34.93
C GLY A 786 25.05 -11.45 34.99
N GLY A 787 25.58 -11.34 36.18
CA GLY A 787 26.80 -10.62 36.48
C GLY A 787 27.93 -10.87 35.47
N THR A 788 28.56 -9.79 35.14
CA THR A 788 29.86 -9.72 34.47
C THR A 788 30.70 -10.98 34.64
N ARG A 789 30.92 -11.72 33.57
CA ARG A 789 32.14 -12.50 33.42
C ARG A 789 32.80 -12.19 32.08
#